data_69935ae472fb2ecc26cdd4495c41b22e
#
_entry.id   69935ae472fb2ecc26cdd4495c41b22e
#
_cell.length_a   1.000
_cell.length_b   1.000
_cell.length_c   1.000
_cell.angle_alpha   90.00
_cell.angle_beta   90.00
_cell.angle_gamma   90.00
#
_symmetry.space_group_name_H-M   'P 1'
#
loop_
_entity.id
_entity.type
_entity.pdbx_description
1 polymer ?
#
loop_
_entity_poly.entity_id
_entity_poly.type
_entity_poly.pdbx_seq_one_letter_code
_entity_poly.pdbx_strand_id
1 'polypeptide(L)'
;MAFLVNLGQLLKFLAVIILIFSDYAESITVIEAPNKLDPKCACDPQPKQFKELISGKVASFCPQCFVFTYDFHRDQDWAARLCVSSVQASAHSPMFVVVRESLNVMSFQLPVTFPGVSPYYDTCRTLCPLANYNETEVLPGPQNISIEISTSSKGYIEFDLNLSQENGFILTKDSEVNVTITPSKPWVMQYNMENTLRAVRIEATSDDPGCMVLAIQDIICPIHDSVELVEPQGYYQTLLHRSGISISKKTFNNGQQYVILILKPTDDSCLEESKSGFGNREKQVTLQVVPSITDSEYYEAVFGAFGFYILIYVFSFIICMFLFVRKRRNTAETQNVSSSGGISTISDVENPSVQNYGTSSESETASDQSRSLQDFTFPPPLNPSPVSFDETDIDKLPDAEVDKNIVRTKTVLYVSDLARKKEKYLSDRTKVYSWNLLTIAIFYGLPVVQLVYINQRIVNMTGNQDLCYYNFLCSHQVGVFSDFNHVYSNIGYVMLGILFLVLVGRRDAMDSSYEAERRKLPPTEMTGIPRHYGLLYAMGWALIMEGVLSASYHVCPNRANFQFDTAFMYVIATVCMLKLYQSRHPDIAVKSHVTWMVLSVVIIIGFGGVVKGGLLVWIPFFFAHSAVTFVVSAKIYYMGRCKFDRWICKRMYRSVKMDIASHSFQPVYRGRFIMLSIAVLLNFSLDLFGLISQPPNFGAFLLSVFIANLMMYLIYYSMMKIRYKEGIRWIPAMYMILSFICWGIALFFFLAKNTSWQVTPAESRERNKHCIILNFFDHHDVWHFLSSCALFFSFMVLLTLDDDLENTPRSKIIVF
;
A
#
# COMPACT_ATOMS: atom_id res chain seq x y z
N MET A 1 17.53 -8.62 -42.05
CA MET A 1 16.78 -7.62 -42.86
C MET A 1 16.06 -6.54 -42.03
N ALA A 2 15.48 -6.82 -40.89
CA ALA A 2 14.86 -5.77 -40.03
C ALA A 2 15.85 -4.77 -39.40
N PHE A 3 17.10 -5.12 -39.22
CA PHE A 3 18.14 -4.26 -38.63
C PHE A 3 18.67 -3.18 -39.61
N LEU A 4 18.63 -3.45 -40.91
CA LEU A 4 19.07 -2.50 -41.97
C LEU A 4 18.01 -1.44 -42.30
N VAL A 5 16.75 -1.71 -42.07
CA VAL A 5 15.64 -0.74 -42.28
C VAL A 5 15.63 0.33 -41.17
N ASN A 6 15.96 -0.05 -39.91
CA ASN A 6 16.04 0.89 -38.80
C ASN A 6 17.27 1.84 -38.88
N LEU A 7 18.37 1.40 -39.45
CA LEU A 7 19.57 2.23 -39.62
C LEU A 7 19.32 3.34 -40.66
N GLY A 8 18.55 3.05 -41.72
CA GLY A 8 18.19 4.02 -42.74
C GLY A 8 17.22 5.12 -42.25
N GLN A 9 16.33 4.80 -41.31
CA GLN A 9 15.46 5.79 -40.67
C GLN A 9 16.24 6.65 -39.67
N LEU A 10 17.17 6.07 -38.92
CA LEU A 10 18.04 6.81 -37.98
C LEU A 10 18.94 7.81 -38.71
N LEU A 11 19.51 7.42 -39.87
CA LEU A 11 20.34 8.31 -40.70
C LEU A 11 19.53 9.45 -41.35
N LYS A 12 18.27 9.20 -41.73
CA LYS A 12 17.37 10.27 -42.17
C LYS A 12 17.00 11.25 -41.07
N PHE A 13 16.80 10.75 -39.84
CA PHE A 13 16.52 11.59 -38.68
C PHE A 13 17.73 12.44 -38.27
N LEU A 14 18.94 11.90 -38.33
CA LEU A 14 20.17 12.62 -38.10
C LEU A 14 20.45 13.68 -39.21
N ALA A 15 20.15 13.39 -40.47
CA ALA A 15 20.28 14.34 -41.57
C ALA A 15 19.30 15.51 -41.42
N VAL A 16 18.07 15.28 -40.97
CA VAL A 16 17.10 16.35 -40.66
C VAL A 16 17.53 17.22 -39.49
N ILE A 17 18.11 16.64 -38.45
CA ILE A 17 18.65 17.38 -37.31
C ILE A 17 19.85 18.24 -37.74
N ILE A 18 20.74 17.73 -38.58
CA ILE A 18 21.90 18.49 -39.09
C ILE A 18 21.44 19.64 -40.01
N LEU A 19 20.38 19.45 -40.82
CA LEU A 19 19.82 20.53 -41.64
C LEU A 19 19.12 21.60 -40.79
N ILE A 20 18.45 21.25 -39.69
CA ILE A 20 17.81 22.20 -38.76
C ILE A 20 18.90 23.04 -38.03
N PHE A 21 20.01 22.42 -37.66
CA PHE A 21 21.13 23.14 -37.03
C PHE A 21 21.97 23.97 -38.04
N SER A 22 21.96 23.62 -39.33
CA SER A 22 22.62 24.42 -40.38
C SER A 22 21.89 25.73 -40.65
N ASP A 23 20.52 25.70 -40.66
CA ASP A 23 19.73 26.94 -40.86
C ASP A 23 19.75 27.88 -39.65
N TYR A 24 20.13 27.39 -38.43
CA TYR A 24 20.25 28.24 -37.24
C TYR A 24 21.61 28.95 -37.15
N ALA A 25 22.61 28.53 -37.94
CA ALA A 25 23.97 29.12 -37.89
C ALA A 25 24.15 30.36 -38.78
N GLU A 26 23.22 30.66 -39.68
CA GLU A 26 23.33 31.78 -40.61
C GLU A 26 22.65 33.09 -40.16
N SER A 27 22.09 33.14 -38.94
CA SER A 27 21.38 34.35 -38.46
C SER A 27 22.09 35.09 -37.31
N ILE A 28 23.38 34.90 -37.11
CA ILE A 28 24.16 35.78 -36.27
C ILE A 28 24.60 37.00 -37.13
N THR A 29 23.69 37.93 -37.28
CA THR A 29 24.10 39.27 -37.69
C THR A 29 24.86 39.90 -36.55
N VAL A 30 26.17 40.08 -36.75
CA VAL A 30 27.02 40.90 -35.90
C VAL A 30 26.44 42.30 -35.91
N ILE A 31 25.79 42.68 -34.81
CA ILE A 31 25.35 44.05 -34.57
C ILE A 31 26.60 44.87 -34.36
N GLU A 32 26.98 45.66 -35.34
CA GLU A 32 28.03 46.66 -35.18
C GLU A 32 27.69 47.52 -33.97
N ALA A 33 28.61 47.63 -33.04
CA ALA A 33 28.49 48.50 -31.89
C ALA A 33 28.30 49.96 -32.33
N PRO A 34 27.29 50.68 -31.83
CA PRO A 34 27.05 52.05 -32.20
C PRO A 34 28.25 52.90 -31.82
N ASN A 35 28.87 53.51 -32.84
CA ASN A 35 29.94 54.50 -32.65
C ASN A 35 29.44 55.75 -31.91
N LYS A 36 30.05 56.02 -30.75
CA LYS A 36 29.89 57.13 -29.83
C LYS A 36 28.82 56.92 -28.78
N LEU A 37 29.20 56.25 -27.68
CA LEU A 37 28.56 56.47 -26.39
C LEU A 37 28.73 57.93 -25.98
N ASP A 38 27.63 58.60 -25.61
CA ASP A 38 27.68 59.86 -24.92
C ASP A 38 28.52 59.69 -23.63
N PRO A 39 29.55 60.48 -23.36
CA PRO A 39 30.41 60.29 -22.18
C PRO A 39 29.67 60.33 -20.85
N LYS A 40 28.44 60.83 -20.83
CA LYS A 40 27.55 60.82 -19.64
C LYS A 40 26.84 59.52 -19.41
N CYS A 41 26.87 58.56 -20.35
CA CYS A 41 26.16 57.29 -20.29
C CYS A 41 27.15 56.10 -20.28
N ALA A 42 28.40 56.29 -19.88
CA ALA A 42 29.30 55.20 -19.52
C ALA A 42 28.81 54.59 -18.22
N CYS A 43 28.88 53.23 -18.15
CA CYS A 43 28.51 52.47 -16.94
C CYS A 43 29.57 52.69 -15.84
N ASP A 44 29.71 53.93 -15.37
CA ASP A 44 30.60 54.25 -14.26
C ASP A 44 29.95 53.79 -12.94
N PRO A 45 30.59 52.91 -12.17
CA PRO A 45 30.03 52.38 -10.92
C PRO A 45 29.81 53.51 -9.90
N GLN A 46 28.54 53.76 -9.57
CA GLN A 46 28.20 54.78 -8.56
C GLN A 46 28.15 54.11 -7.18
N PRO A 47 28.98 54.52 -6.20
CA PRO A 47 28.89 54.01 -4.84
C PRO A 47 27.59 54.43 -4.19
N LYS A 48 26.86 53.46 -3.61
CA LYS A 48 25.59 53.67 -2.93
C LYS A 48 25.59 53.02 -1.58
N GLN A 49 24.69 53.50 -0.69
CA GLN A 49 24.54 52.94 0.65
C GLN A 49 23.32 51.99 0.71
N PHE A 50 23.36 51.03 1.61
CA PHE A 50 22.21 50.17 1.90
C PHE A 50 21.01 51.03 2.40
N LYS A 51 19.79 50.57 2.06
CA LYS A 51 18.49 51.21 2.40
C LYS A 51 18.21 52.53 1.69
N GLU A 52 19.08 52.96 0.77
CA GLU A 52 18.83 54.13 -0.10
C GLU A 52 17.88 53.70 -1.25
N LEU A 53 16.73 54.39 -1.39
CA LEU A 53 15.86 54.23 -2.54
C LEU A 53 16.47 55.00 -3.72
N ILE A 54 16.85 54.26 -4.75
CA ILE A 54 17.46 54.84 -5.95
C ILE A 54 16.41 54.84 -7.05
N SER A 55 15.91 56.03 -7.39
CA SER A 55 15.06 56.23 -8.56
C SER A 55 15.89 56.65 -9.74
N GLY A 56 15.76 56.00 -10.88
CA GLY A 56 16.59 56.28 -12.06
C GLY A 56 15.83 56.08 -13.36
N LYS A 57 16.52 56.41 -14.47
CA LYS A 57 16.03 56.19 -15.85
C LYS A 57 17.08 55.46 -16.64
N VAL A 58 16.66 54.43 -17.36
CA VAL A 58 17.52 53.58 -18.20
C VAL A 58 17.02 53.54 -19.64
N ALA A 59 17.95 53.55 -20.60
CA ALA A 59 17.68 53.39 -22.02
C ALA A 59 18.73 52.48 -22.68
N SER A 60 18.48 51.99 -23.87
CA SER A 60 19.40 51.03 -24.57
C SER A 60 20.80 51.62 -24.81
N PHE A 61 20.91 52.91 -24.84
CA PHE A 61 22.19 53.64 -24.99
C PHE A 61 22.77 54.14 -23.69
N CYS A 62 22.08 53.98 -22.54
CA CYS A 62 22.46 54.54 -21.25
C CYS A 62 22.15 53.55 -20.11
N PRO A 63 22.95 52.48 -19.93
CA PRO A 63 22.85 51.62 -18.79
C PRO A 63 23.23 52.30 -17.50
N GLN A 64 22.70 51.84 -16.36
CA GLN A 64 22.99 52.39 -15.04
C GLN A 64 23.72 51.35 -14.20
N CYS A 65 24.83 51.77 -13.53
CA CYS A 65 25.64 50.88 -12.70
C CYS A 65 25.78 51.41 -11.29
N PHE A 66 25.54 50.56 -10.32
CA PHE A 66 25.62 50.88 -8.90
C PHE A 66 26.54 49.89 -8.20
N VAL A 67 27.30 50.35 -7.21
CA VAL A 67 28.18 49.54 -6.38
C VAL A 67 27.84 49.78 -4.93
N PHE A 68 27.56 48.68 -4.23
CA PHE A 68 27.34 48.67 -2.79
C PHE A 68 28.50 47.92 -2.14
N THR A 69 29.10 48.52 -1.13
CA THR A 69 30.16 47.91 -0.37
C THR A 69 29.54 47.21 0.85
N TYR A 70 29.93 45.99 1.03
CA TYR A 70 29.34 45.05 1.98
C TYR A 70 30.44 44.46 2.85
N ASP A 71 30.31 44.57 4.15
CA ASP A 71 31.25 44.06 5.11
C ASP A 71 30.64 42.81 5.75
N PHE A 72 31.17 41.65 5.39
CA PHE A 72 30.63 40.37 5.84
C PHE A 72 31.28 39.91 7.14
N HIS A 73 30.45 39.59 8.12
CA HIS A 73 30.83 38.91 9.35
C HIS A 73 30.19 37.53 9.42
N ARG A 74 30.95 36.54 9.86
CA ARG A 74 30.54 35.11 9.86
C ARG A 74 29.27 34.83 10.69
N ASP A 75 29.01 35.60 11.73
CA ASP A 75 27.89 35.48 12.66
C ASP A 75 26.75 36.47 12.34
N GLN A 76 26.64 36.88 11.10
CA GLN A 76 25.68 37.88 10.68
C GLN A 76 24.29 37.21 10.50
N ASP A 77 23.28 37.80 11.14
CA ASP A 77 21.88 37.35 11.12
C ASP A 77 21.02 38.05 10.04
N TRP A 78 21.64 38.79 9.13
CA TRP A 78 20.96 39.47 8.05
C TRP A 78 21.50 39.10 6.68
N ALA A 79 20.65 39.24 5.64
CA ALA A 79 21.03 39.09 4.24
C ALA A 79 20.71 40.38 3.46
N ALA A 80 21.42 40.58 2.34
CA ALA A 80 21.10 41.63 1.42
C ALA A 80 19.89 41.23 0.54
N ARG A 81 18.85 42.05 0.52
CA ARG A 81 17.67 41.86 -0.31
C ARG A 81 17.52 42.98 -1.31
N LEU A 82 17.60 42.65 -2.60
CA LEU A 82 17.46 43.56 -3.73
C LEU A 82 16.03 43.58 -4.21
N CYS A 83 15.37 44.72 -4.11
CA CYS A 83 14.04 44.95 -4.69
C CYS A 83 14.15 45.95 -5.84
N VAL A 84 13.56 45.61 -6.99
CA VAL A 84 13.53 46.47 -8.18
C VAL A 84 12.11 46.51 -8.72
N SER A 85 11.68 47.73 -9.10
CA SER A 85 10.37 47.96 -9.72
C SER A 85 10.44 48.87 -10.94
N SER A 86 9.59 48.63 -11.92
CA SER A 86 9.44 49.51 -13.11
C SER A 86 8.08 49.31 -13.75
N VAL A 87 7.21 50.30 -13.59
CA VAL A 87 5.87 50.28 -14.19
C VAL A 87 5.89 50.46 -15.71
N GLN A 88 6.98 51.06 -16.25
CA GLN A 88 7.14 51.34 -17.66
C GLN A 88 7.80 50.16 -18.45
N ALA A 89 8.41 49.23 -17.77
CA ALA A 89 8.94 48.01 -18.41
C ALA A 89 7.80 47.19 -19.01
N SER A 90 8.05 46.61 -20.18
CA SER A 90 7.05 45.76 -20.89
C SER A 90 7.73 44.57 -21.56
N ALA A 91 6.94 43.60 -22.01
CA ALA A 91 7.47 42.44 -22.74
C ALA A 91 8.22 42.84 -24.04
N HIS A 92 7.87 43.97 -24.65
CA HIS A 92 8.54 44.50 -25.85
C HIS A 92 9.77 45.37 -25.53
N SER A 93 9.82 45.88 -24.31
CA SER A 93 10.90 46.73 -23.80
C SER A 93 11.25 46.29 -22.39
N PRO A 94 11.84 45.10 -22.21
CA PRO A 94 12.17 44.58 -20.89
C PRO A 94 13.35 45.37 -20.30
N MET A 95 13.34 45.46 -18.99
CA MET A 95 14.44 45.93 -18.18
C MET A 95 15.22 44.72 -17.62
N PHE A 96 16.51 44.68 -17.86
CA PHE A 96 17.39 43.63 -17.35
C PHE A 96 18.18 44.15 -16.17
N VAL A 97 18.25 43.32 -15.13
CA VAL A 97 19.04 43.55 -13.93
C VAL A 97 20.09 42.47 -13.82
N VAL A 98 21.36 42.85 -13.78
CA VAL A 98 22.48 41.94 -13.58
C VAL A 98 23.16 42.30 -12.27
N VAL A 99 23.23 41.37 -11.37
CA VAL A 99 23.89 41.52 -10.07
C VAL A 99 25.17 40.68 -10.10
N ARG A 100 26.30 41.34 -9.86
CA ARG A 100 27.60 40.68 -9.75
C ARG A 100 28.08 40.75 -8.32
N GLU A 101 28.27 39.60 -7.75
CA GLU A 101 28.87 39.38 -6.42
C GLU A 101 30.29 38.82 -6.60
N SER A 102 31.06 38.69 -5.55
CA SER A 102 32.45 38.23 -5.64
C SER A 102 32.55 36.79 -6.18
N LEU A 103 31.55 35.94 -5.91
CA LEU A 103 31.58 34.53 -6.26
C LEU A 103 30.52 34.11 -7.30
N ASN A 104 29.57 35.01 -7.62
CA ASN A 104 28.49 34.67 -8.51
C ASN A 104 27.95 35.86 -9.32
N VAL A 105 27.14 35.55 -10.35
CA VAL A 105 26.41 36.52 -11.15
C VAL A 105 24.96 36.04 -11.27
N MET A 106 24.01 36.90 -10.89
CA MET A 106 22.59 36.68 -11.04
C MET A 106 22.02 37.67 -12.06
N SER A 107 21.06 37.25 -12.87
CA SER A 107 20.34 38.12 -13.76
C SER A 107 18.85 37.81 -13.79
N PHE A 108 18.02 38.85 -13.87
CA PHE A 108 16.57 38.73 -14.03
C PHE A 108 16.03 39.92 -14.84
N GLN A 109 14.77 39.81 -15.28
CA GLN A 109 14.14 40.84 -16.07
C GLN A 109 12.83 41.33 -15.45
N LEU A 110 12.46 42.55 -15.76
CA LEU A 110 11.14 43.12 -15.50
C LEU A 110 10.46 43.45 -16.84
N PRO A 111 9.15 43.28 -16.98
CA PRO A 111 8.27 42.61 -16.01
C PRO A 111 8.56 41.11 -15.89
N VAL A 112 8.31 40.56 -14.72
CA VAL A 112 8.31 39.09 -14.53
C VAL A 112 7.00 38.55 -15.12
N THR A 113 7.11 37.67 -16.11
CA THR A 113 5.97 37.14 -16.83
C THR A 113 5.81 35.64 -16.61
N PHE A 114 4.58 35.21 -16.33
CA PHE A 114 4.21 33.79 -16.25
C PHE A 114 3.12 33.49 -17.27
N PRO A 115 3.08 32.30 -17.87
CA PRO A 115 2.05 31.93 -18.83
C PRO A 115 0.64 32.07 -18.23
N GLY A 116 -0.24 32.82 -18.90
CA GLY A 116 -1.63 32.97 -18.49
C GLY A 116 -1.91 33.88 -17.31
N VAL A 117 -0.91 34.59 -16.79
CA VAL A 117 -1.04 35.47 -15.63
C VAL A 117 -0.59 36.89 -15.99
N SER A 118 -1.16 37.90 -15.33
CA SER A 118 -0.74 39.30 -15.46
C SER A 118 0.72 39.49 -15.09
N PRO A 119 1.49 40.30 -15.84
CA PRO A 119 2.91 40.50 -15.54
C PRO A 119 3.09 41.26 -14.21
N TYR A 120 4.13 40.88 -13.49
CA TYR A 120 4.56 41.60 -12.26
C TYR A 120 5.62 42.64 -12.61
N TYR A 121 5.42 43.85 -12.18
CA TYR A 121 6.30 45.01 -12.47
C TYR A 121 7.32 45.28 -11.37
N ASP A 122 7.36 44.43 -10.36
CA ASP A 122 8.29 44.48 -9.25
C ASP A 122 8.79 43.06 -8.90
N THR A 123 10.01 42.99 -8.40
CA THR A 123 10.61 41.74 -7.92
C THR A 123 11.59 42.03 -6.80
N CYS A 124 11.69 41.09 -5.87
CA CYS A 124 12.71 41.10 -4.83
C CYS A 124 13.49 39.76 -4.84
N ARG A 125 14.81 39.87 -4.76
CA ARG A 125 15.72 38.72 -4.69
C ARG A 125 16.62 38.80 -3.49
N THR A 126 16.83 37.70 -2.80
CA THR A 126 17.81 37.59 -1.72
C THR A 126 19.16 37.28 -2.32
N LEU A 127 20.15 38.11 -2.06
CA LEU A 127 21.50 37.89 -2.53
C LEU A 127 22.23 36.89 -1.64
N CYS A 128 23.16 36.15 -2.24
CA CYS A 128 23.89 35.13 -1.54
C CYS A 128 24.81 35.75 -0.50
N PRO A 129 24.70 35.44 0.81
CA PRO A 129 25.68 35.88 1.79
C PRO A 129 27.04 35.26 1.44
N LEU A 130 28.05 36.09 1.36
CA LEU A 130 29.38 35.75 0.84
C LEU A 130 30.23 35.03 1.87
N ALA A 131 29.76 33.88 2.33
CA ALA A 131 30.58 32.97 3.12
C ALA A 131 31.27 31.93 2.21
N ASN A 132 32.55 31.78 2.37
CA ASN A 132 33.30 30.79 1.66
C ASN A 132 32.86 29.36 2.07
N TYR A 133 32.62 28.51 1.09
CA TYR A 133 32.25 27.09 1.23
C TYR A 133 33.29 26.26 2.00
N ASN A 134 34.56 26.63 1.89
CA ASN A 134 35.64 25.96 2.59
C ASN A 134 35.97 26.73 3.85
N GLU A 135 35.86 26.09 5.01
CA GLU A 135 36.14 26.63 6.35
C GLU A 135 37.49 27.33 6.50
N THR A 136 38.33 27.31 5.48
CA THR A 136 39.73 27.76 5.52
C THR A 136 40.00 29.12 4.84
N GLU A 137 39.07 29.65 4.01
CA GLU A 137 39.33 30.92 3.30
C GLU A 137 38.11 31.85 3.40
N VAL A 138 38.04 32.63 4.47
CA VAL A 138 37.24 33.84 4.53
C VAL A 138 37.94 34.87 3.66
N LEU A 139 37.27 35.40 2.60
CA LEU A 139 37.81 36.53 1.84
C LEU A 139 37.95 37.71 2.80
N PRO A 140 39.18 38.18 3.09
CA PRO A 140 39.36 39.25 4.04
C PRO A 140 38.96 40.58 3.44
N GLY A 141 38.07 41.30 4.12
CA GLY A 141 37.76 42.67 3.78
C GLY A 141 36.39 42.92 3.15
N PRO A 142 36.01 44.16 2.97
CA PRO A 142 34.73 44.55 2.36
C PRO A 142 34.62 44.07 0.92
N GLN A 143 33.48 43.54 0.56
CA GLN A 143 33.18 43.03 -0.79
C GLN A 143 32.18 43.98 -1.48
N ASN A 144 32.27 44.03 -2.81
CA ASN A 144 31.41 44.86 -3.61
C ASN A 144 30.34 44.06 -4.32
N ILE A 145 29.10 44.52 -4.18
CA ILE A 145 27.97 44.09 -4.99
C ILE A 145 27.77 45.08 -6.12
N SER A 146 27.97 44.68 -7.37
CA SER A 146 27.74 45.53 -8.54
C SER A 146 26.39 45.18 -9.19
N ILE A 147 25.54 46.20 -9.35
CA ILE A 147 24.23 46.09 -9.96
C ILE A 147 24.21 46.89 -11.25
N GLU A 148 23.98 46.22 -12.36
CA GLU A 148 23.83 46.83 -13.69
C GLU A 148 22.37 46.72 -14.14
N ILE A 149 21.78 47.87 -14.52
CA ILE A 149 20.43 47.94 -15.09
C ILE A 149 20.55 48.38 -16.54
N SER A 150 19.96 47.60 -17.44
CA SER A 150 19.95 47.85 -18.87
C SER A 150 18.57 47.54 -19.49
N THR A 151 18.30 48.04 -20.68
CA THR A 151 17.05 47.79 -21.40
C THR A 151 17.28 47.77 -22.92
N SER A 152 16.41 47.12 -23.65
CA SER A 152 16.38 47.22 -25.12
C SER A 152 15.61 48.42 -25.64
N SER A 153 14.92 49.16 -24.78
CA SER A 153 14.11 50.33 -25.15
C SER A 153 14.97 51.48 -25.63
N LYS A 154 14.58 52.12 -26.72
CA LYS A 154 15.19 53.39 -27.18
C LYS A 154 14.73 54.59 -26.35
N GLY A 155 13.57 54.53 -25.69
CA GLY A 155 13.08 55.52 -24.75
C GLY A 155 13.54 55.25 -23.33
N TYR A 156 13.55 56.25 -22.50
CA TYR A 156 13.86 56.11 -21.08
C TYR A 156 12.75 55.33 -20.35
N ILE A 157 13.15 54.33 -19.58
CA ILE A 157 12.30 53.58 -18.66
C ILE A 157 12.67 53.96 -17.24
N GLU A 158 11.70 54.34 -16.43
CA GLU A 158 11.88 54.67 -15.02
C GLU A 158 11.94 53.42 -14.20
N PHE A 159 12.81 53.37 -13.20
CA PHE A 159 12.92 52.29 -12.25
C PHE A 159 13.20 52.82 -10.84
N ASP A 160 12.78 52.04 -9.87
CA ASP A 160 13.16 52.17 -8.47
C ASP A 160 13.92 50.92 -8.03
N LEU A 161 15.04 51.11 -7.37
CA LEU A 161 15.93 50.11 -6.85
C LEU A 161 16.19 50.39 -5.36
N ASN A 162 16.04 49.34 -4.55
CA ASN A 162 16.37 49.35 -3.13
C ASN A 162 17.14 48.10 -2.74
N LEU A 163 18.32 48.26 -2.17
CA LEU A 163 19.08 47.17 -1.56
C LEU A 163 18.98 47.33 -0.05
N SER A 164 18.21 46.46 0.58
CA SER A 164 17.94 46.46 2.03
C SER A 164 18.73 45.37 2.75
N GLN A 165 18.90 45.58 4.05
CA GLN A 165 19.35 44.57 4.99
C GLN A 165 18.11 43.95 5.64
N GLU A 166 17.90 42.63 5.42
CA GLU A 166 16.83 41.88 6.07
C GLU A 166 17.38 41.22 7.33
N ASN A 167 16.94 41.71 8.49
CA ASN A 167 17.29 41.15 9.79
C ASN A 167 16.47 39.88 10.05
N GLY A 168 17.04 38.92 10.81
CA GLY A 168 16.38 37.65 11.09
C GLY A 168 16.44 36.67 9.91
N PHE A 169 17.49 36.77 9.10
CA PHE A 169 17.76 35.87 8.00
C PHE A 169 18.04 34.42 8.47
N ILE A 170 18.60 34.28 9.67
CA ILE A 170 18.87 32.97 10.27
C ILE A 170 17.63 32.47 11.04
N LEU A 171 17.06 31.39 10.57
CA LEU A 171 15.95 30.71 11.24
C LEU A 171 16.49 29.96 12.47
N THR A 172 15.97 30.29 13.65
CA THR A 172 16.37 29.67 14.90
C THR A 172 15.33 28.65 15.37
N LYS A 173 15.76 27.68 16.15
CA LYS A 173 14.88 26.71 16.79
C LYS A 173 13.85 27.47 17.66
N ASP A 174 12.61 26.99 17.66
CA ASP A 174 11.49 27.49 18.45
C ASP A 174 11.06 28.94 18.12
N SER A 175 11.58 29.54 17.03
CA SER A 175 11.10 30.84 16.54
C SER A 175 10.05 30.65 15.44
N GLU A 176 8.96 31.41 15.55
CA GLU A 176 7.98 31.55 14.47
C GLU A 176 8.30 32.85 13.68
N VAL A 177 8.44 32.70 12.38
CA VAL A 177 8.72 33.82 11.49
C VAL A 177 7.57 33.96 10.51
N ASN A 178 6.93 35.14 10.53
CA ASN A 178 5.85 35.48 9.61
C ASN A 178 6.40 36.27 8.42
N VAL A 179 6.16 35.76 7.22
CA VAL A 179 6.63 36.37 5.98
C VAL A 179 5.48 36.51 4.97
N THR A 180 5.54 37.54 4.15
CA THR A 180 4.61 37.75 3.05
C THR A 180 5.31 37.51 1.73
N ILE A 181 4.76 36.66 0.88
CA ILE A 181 5.34 36.25 -0.41
C ILE A 181 4.37 36.53 -1.56
N THR A 182 4.95 36.86 -2.71
CA THR A 182 4.23 36.97 -3.99
C THR A 182 4.99 36.16 -5.05
N PRO A 183 4.41 35.85 -6.22
CA PRO A 183 5.10 35.09 -7.26
C PRO A 183 6.40 35.74 -7.75
N SER A 184 6.50 37.06 -7.68
CA SER A 184 7.68 37.82 -8.06
C SER A 184 8.65 38.09 -6.89
N LYS A 185 8.22 37.85 -5.63
CA LYS A 185 9.01 38.11 -4.43
C LYS A 185 9.12 36.88 -3.57
N PRO A 186 9.97 35.92 -3.94
CA PRO A 186 10.26 34.75 -3.12
C PRO A 186 10.94 35.16 -1.81
N TRP A 187 10.89 34.26 -0.82
CA TRP A 187 11.55 34.51 0.46
C TRP A 187 12.57 33.41 0.74
N VAL A 188 13.71 33.81 1.25
CA VAL A 188 14.83 32.92 1.55
C VAL A 188 15.31 33.19 2.96
N MET A 189 15.52 32.11 3.73
CA MET A 189 16.15 32.13 5.06
C MET A 189 17.23 31.08 5.12
N GLN A 190 18.17 31.21 6.04
CA GLN A 190 19.19 30.24 6.32
C GLN A 190 18.86 29.53 7.63
N TYR A 191 19.00 28.20 7.63
CA TYR A 191 18.92 27.40 8.85
C TYR A 191 20.25 26.70 9.11
N ASN A 192 20.73 26.81 10.36
CA ASN A 192 21.94 26.17 10.83
C ASN A 192 21.56 25.09 11.85
N MET A 193 21.77 23.80 11.48
CA MET A 193 21.42 22.68 12.36
C MET A 193 22.37 22.57 13.54
N GLU A 194 21.84 22.55 14.75
CA GLU A 194 22.58 22.31 15.97
C GLU A 194 23.22 20.92 16.00
N ASN A 195 24.42 20.82 16.55
CA ASN A 195 25.15 19.53 16.65
C ASN A 195 24.45 18.49 17.52
N THR A 196 23.58 18.90 18.41
CA THR A 196 22.84 18.06 19.36
C THR A 196 21.61 17.37 18.73
N LEU A 197 21.13 17.87 17.58
CA LEU A 197 19.92 17.40 16.93
C LEU A 197 20.24 16.35 15.84
N ARG A 198 19.49 15.28 15.83
CA ARG A 198 19.56 14.23 14.80
C ARG A 198 18.88 14.66 13.52
N ALA A 199 17.68 15.20 13.65
CA ALA A 199 16.86 15.70 12.57
C ALA A 199 15.94 16.81 13.08
N VAL A 200 15.53 17.69 12.18
CA VAL A 200 14.52 18.73 12.41
C VAL A 200 13.50 18.70 11.30
N ARG A 201 12.32 19.22 11.60
CA ARG A 201 11.28 19.44 10.59
C ARG A 201 11.03 20.93 10.45
N ILE A 202 11.15 21.43 9.23
CA ILE A 202 10.80 22.80 8.88
C ILE A 202 9.36 22.79 8.41
N GLU A 203 8.47 23.45 9.16
CA GLU A 203 7.05 23.54 8.90
C GLU A 203 6.72 24.94 8.34
N ALA A 204 5.87 24.93 7.30
CA ALA A 204 5.27 26.16 6.75
C ALA A 204 3.76 26.06 6.87
N THR A 205 3.14 27.06 7.47
CA THR A 205 1.67 27.15 7.62
C THR A 205 1.16 28.49 7.12
N SER A 206 -0.06 28.50 6.59
CA SER A 206 -0.71 29.71 6.05
C SER A 206 -2.22 29.53 6.03
N ASP A 207 -2.96 30.59 6.33
CA ASP A 207 -4.42 30.61 6.19
C ASP A 207 -4.88 30.90 4.75
N ASP A 208 -3.97 31.40 3.90
CA ASP A 208 -4.25 31.71 2.50
C ASP A 208 -4.16 30.45 1.60
N PRO A 209 -5.12 30.21 0.72
CA PRO A 209 -5.20 28.98 -0.08
C PRO A 209 -4.30 28.96 -1.32
N GLY A 210 -3.47 29.98 -1.57
CA GLY A 210 -2.60 30.06 -2.75
C GLY A 210 -1.57 28.93 -2.80
N CYS A 211 -1.38 28.31 -3.97
CA CYS A 211 -0.39 27.27 -4.16
C CYS A 211 1.03 27.82 -4.04
N MET A 212 1.85 27.23 -3.17
CA MET A 212 3.25 27.62 -3.00
C MET A 212 4.17 26.40 -2.91
N VAL A 213 5.48 26.64 -3.02
CA VAL A 213 6.55 25.66 -2.83
C VAL A 213 7.35 26.03 -1.59
N LEU A 214 7.55 25.05 -0.72
CA LEU A 214 8.59 25.05 0.31
C LEU A 214 9.75 24.23 -0.24
N ALA A 215 10.96 24.84 -0.31
CA ALA A 215 12.16 24.13 -0.75
C ALA A 215 13.31 24.31 0.25
N ILE A 216 14.16 23.29 0.32
CA ILE A 216 15.35 23.27 1.17
C ILE A 216 16.53 22.90 0.27
N GLN A 217 17.53 23.78 0.23
CA GLN A 217 18.70 23.64 -0.64
C GLN A 217 19.99 23.73 0.17
N ASP A 218 21.05 23.11 -0.36
CA ASP A 218 22.41 23.36 0.13
C ASP A 218 22.76 24.85 -0.04
N ILE A 219 23.67 25.35 0.80
CA ILE A 219 24.21 26.70 0.63
C ILE A 219 25.09 26.74 -0.61
N ILE A 220 24.45 27.04 -1.74
CA ILE A 220 25.10 27.20 -3.07
C ILE A 220 24.73 28.58 -3.60
N CYS A 221 25.72 29.28 -4.18
CA CYS A 221 25.52 30.54 -4.85
C CYS A 221 25.58 30.36 -6.38
N PRO A 222 24.66 30.98 -7.16
CA PRO A 222 23.51 31.81 -6.72
C PRO A 222 22.38 30.97 -6.07
N ILE A 223 21.55 31.63 -5.26
CA ILE A 223 20.36 31.04 -4.68
C ILE A 223 19.34 30.75 -5.80
N HIS A 224 18.85 29.52 -5.88
CA HIS A 224 17.83 29.14 -6.88
C HIS A 224 16.42 29.41 -6.33
N ASP A 225 15.97 30.64 -6.37
CA ASP A 225 14.73 31.16 -5.79
C ASP A 225 13.63 31.48 -6.82
N SER A 226 13.76 31.05 -8.08
CA SER A 226 12.71 31.19 -9.08
C SER A 226 11.84 29.92 -9.18
N VAL A 227 10.59 30.08 -9.66
CA VAL A 227 9.65 28.97 -9.84
C VAL A 227 10.22 27.85 -10.75
N GLU A 228 11.04 28.22 -11.73
CA GLU A 228 11.64 27.31 -12.70
C GLU A 228 12.91 26.61 -12.19
N LEU A 229 13.64 27.25 -11.29
CA LEU A 229 14.96 26.80 -10.83
C LEU A 229 14.92 26.12 -9.46
N VAL A 230 13.87 26.31 -8.68
CA VAL A 230 13.78 25.76 -7.31
C VAL A 230 13.63 24.24 -7.30
N GLU A 231 12.90 23.69 -8.26
CA GLU A 231 12.59 22.25 -8.29
C GLU A 231 13.81 21.34 -8.56
N PRO A 232 14.77 21.67 -9.45
CA PRO A 232 15.92 20.79 -9.68
C PRO A 232 16.99 20.83 -8.58
N GLN A 233 16.83 21.66 -7.54
CA GLN A 233 17.83 21.87 -6.50
C GLN A 233 17.27 21.53 -5.12
N GLY A 234 17.85 20.56 -4.41
CA GLY A 234 17.48 20.22 -3.04
C GLY A 234 16.14 19.49 -2.91
N TYR A 235 15.53 19.57 -1.71
CA TYR A 235 14.22 19.00 -1.42
C TYR A 235 13.12 20.04 -1.54
N TYR A 236 11.98 19.67 -2.13
CA TYR A 236 10.85 20.58 -2.25
C TYR A 236 9.50 19.88 -2.13
N GLN A 237 8.50 20.64 -1.69
CA GLN A 237 7.09 20.22 -1.57
C GLN A 237 6.17 21.36 -2.01
N THR A 238 5.04 21.01 -2.64
CA THR A 238 3.93 21.95 -2.84
C THR A 238 3.01 21.98 -1.63
N LEU A 239 2.38 23.10 -1.35
CA LEU A 239 1.43 23.25 -0.25
C LEU A 239 0.33 24.28 -0.55
N LEU A 240 -0.83 24.08 0.10
CA LEU A 240 -1.92 25.05 0.20
C LEU A 240 -1.85 25.77 1.57
N HIS A 241 -2.21 25.11 2.65
CA HIS A 241 -2.22 25.69 4.00
C HIS A 241 -1.06 25.23 4.87
N ARG A 242 -0.56 23.99 4.68
CA ARG A 242 0.53 23.47 5.51
C ARG A 242 1.39 22.44 4.80
N SER A 243 2.64 22.44 5.17
CA SER A 243 3.63 21.47 4.70
C SER A 243 4.80 21.41 5.68
N GLY A 244 5.65 20.37 5.56
CA GLY A 244 6.86 20.27 6.34
C GLY A 244 7.84 19.29 5.71
N ILE A 245 9.11 19.66 5.71
CA ILE A 245 10.21 18.84 5.23
C ILE A 245 11.10 18.48 6.41
N SER A 246 11.27 17.18 6.63
CA SER A 246 12.20 16.66 7.63
C SER A 246 13.60 16.55 7.05
N ILE A 247 14.58 17.13 7.75
CA ILE A 247 15.99 17.13 7.38
C ILE A 247 16.82 16.47 8.46
N SER A 248 17.74 15.60 8.04
CA SER A 248 18.73 15.02 8.93
C SER A 248 20.12 15.60 8.67
N LYS A 249 20.97 15.58 9.69
CA LYS A 249 22.36 16.08 9.59
C LYS A 249 23.18 15.41 8.47
N LYS A 250 22.80 14.19 8.06
CA LYS A 250 23.49 13.44 7.01
C LYS A 250 23.03 13.80 5.58
N THR A 251 21.93 14.52 5.47
CA THR A 251 21.29 14.81 4.18
C THR A 251 22.00 15.95 3.44
N PHE A 252 22.58 16.91 4.17
CA PHE A 252 23.24 18.08 3.62
C PHE A 252 24.65 18.23 4.17
N ASN A 253 25.54 18.73 3.33
CA ASN A 253 26.93 19.02 3.72
C ASN A 253 26.94 20.17 4.75
N ASN A 254 27.71 20.02 5.83
CA ASN A 254 27.94 21.04 6.87
C ASN A 254 26.74 21.46 7.74
N GLY A 255 25.54 20.85 7.61
CA GLY A 255 24.38 21.15 8.44
C GLY A 255 23.81 22.56 8.28
N GLN A 256 24.17 23.28 7.21
CA GLN A 256 23.65 24.61 6.86
C GLN A 256 22.85 24.53 5.58
N GLN A 257 21.66 25.17 5.55
CA GLN A 257 20.73 25.08 4.41
C GLN A 257 20.00 26.39 4.18
N TYR A 258 19.56 26.60 2.93
CA TYR A 258 18.57 27.61 2.59
C TYR A 258 17.17 27.03 2.64
N VAL A 259 16.25 27.74 3.29
CA VAL A 259 14.80 27.52 3.29
C VAL A 259 14.18 28.56 2.38
N ILE A 260 13.53 28.09 1.31
CA ILE A 260 13.01 28.96 0.25
C ILE A 260 11.51 28.78 0.14
N LEU A 261 10.80 29.91 0.11
CA LEU A 261 9.35 29.98 -0.09
C LEU A 261 9.05 30.69 -1.41
N ILE A 262 8.27 30.04 -2.27
CA ILE A 262 7.87 30.60 -3.56
C ILE A 262 6.37 30.43 -3.75
N LEU A 263 5.62 31.51 -3.92
CA LEU A 263 4.23 31.46 -4.31
C LEU A 263 4.13 31.15 -5.80
N LYS A 264 3.38 30.13 -6.18
CA LYS A 264 3.16 29.82 -7.60
C LYS A 264 2.18 30.81 -8.24
N PRO A 265 2.36 31.14 -9.53
CA PRO A 265 1.48 32.07 -10.22
C PRO A 265 0.07 31.52 -10.45
N THR A 266 -0.08 30.19 -10.51
CA THR A 266 -1.36 29.46 -10.63
C THR A 266 -1.48 28.36 -9.59
N ASP A 267 -2.70 27.81 -9.40
CA ASP A 267 -2.94 26.74 -8.44
C ASP A 267 -2.92 25.34 -9.09
N ASP A 268 -2.59 25.24 -10.37
CA ASP A 268 -2.63 23.99 -11.16
C ASP A 268 -1.79 22.85 -10.56
N SER A 269 -0.71 23.20 -9.86
CA SER A 269 0.16 22.21 -9.20
C SER A 269 -0.41 21.67 -7.88
N CYS A 270 -1.37 22.38 -7.27
CA CYS A 270 -1.90 22.08 -5.95
C CYS A 270 -3.36 21.62 -5.98
N LEU A 271 -4.12 21.94 -7.02
CA LEU A 271 -5.55 21.63 -7.16
C LEU A 271 -5.82 20.94 -8.49
N GLU A 272 -6.71 19.94 -8.50
CA GLU A 272 -7.12 19.27 -9.76
C GLU A 272 -7.97 20.20 -10.64
N GLU A 273 -8.80 21.04 -10.03
CA GLU A 273 -9.59 22.06 -10.74
C GLU A 273 -9.12 23.46 -10.31
N SER A 274 -8.28 24.06 -11.14
CA SER A 274 -7.78 25.39 -10.91
C SER A 274 -8.89 26.44 -11.13
N LYS A 275 -9.28 27.14 -10.07
CA LYS A 275 -10.01 28.39 -10.19
C LYS A 275 -8.98 29.49 -10.43
N SER A 276 -8.65 29.78 -11.67
CA SER A 276 -7.72 30.85 -12.05
C SER A 276 -8.26 32.20 -11.51
N GLY A 277 -7.75 32.59 -10.33
CA GLY A 277 -7.94 33.93 -9.81
C GLY A 277 -7.02 34.89 -10.52
N PHE A 278 -7.54 35.71 -11.41
CA PHE A 278 -6.84 36.83 -12.00
C PHE A 278 -6.70 37.91 -10.91
N GLY A 279 -5.50 38.12 -10.37
CA GLY A 279 -5.24 39.19 -9.40
C GLY A 279 -3.81 39.14 -8.85
N ASN A 280 -3.39 40.21 -8.18
CA ASN A 280 -2.16 40.20 -7.42
C ASN A 280 -2.26 39.18 -6.31
N ARG A 281 -1.50 38.08 -6.46
CA ARG A 281 -1.45 37.01 -5.46
C ARG A 281 -0.44 37.37 -4.38
N GLU A 282 -0.89 37.34 -3.15
CA GLU A 282 -0.09 37.53 -1.96
C GLU A 282 -0.46 36.47 -0.93
N LYS A 283 0.52 35.98 -0.19
CA LYS A 283 0.30 34.93 0.81
C LYS A 283 1.14 35.21 2.05
N GLN A 284 0.48 35.16 3.20
CA GLN A 284 1.17 35.21 4.50
C GLN A 284 1.51 33.79 4.93
N VAL A 285 2.75 33.56 5.30
CA VAL A 285 3.28 32.27 5.69
C VAL A 285 4.01 32.34 7.01
N THR A 286 3.69 31.43 7.90
CA THR A 286 4.41 31.24 9.16
C THR A 286 5.37 30.07 9.01
N LEU A 287 6.66 30.32 9.20
CA LEU A 287 7.71 29.29 9.24
C LEU A 287 8.07 28.97 10.69
N GLN A 288 8.21 27.68 10.98
CA GLN A 288 8.63 27.19 12.29
C GLN A 288 9.60 26.00 12.12
N VAL A 289 10.61 25.93 13.00
CA VAL A 289 11.49 24.76 13.10
C VAL A 289 11.08 23.92 14.30
N VAL A 290 10.61 22.70 14.03
CA VAL A 290 10.20 21.74 15.05
C VAL A 290 11.29 20.68 15.19
N PRO A 291 11.86 20.44 16.40
CA PRO A 291 12.83 19.38 16.59
C PRO A 291 12.18 18.02 16.34
N SER A 292 12.91 17.11 15.72
CA SER A 292 12.50 15.72 15.61
C SER A 292 12.68 15.03 16.96
N ILE A 293 12.10 13.83 17.10
CA ILE A 293 12.26 13.00 18.29
C ILE A 293 13.73 12.72 18.62
N THR A 294 14.02 12.54 19.89
CA THR A 294 15.34 12.17 20.39
C THR A 294 15.69 10.71 20.08
N ASP A 295 16.98 10.37 20.12
CA ASP A 295 17.41 8.97 19.91
C ASP A 295 16.82 8.02 20.96
N SER A 296 16.61 8.45 22.22
CA SER A 296 15.96 7.65 23.26
C SER A 296 14.49 7.34 22.92
N GLU A 297 13.71 8.34 22.54
CA GLU A 297 12.32 8.17 22.15
C GLU A 297 12.19 7.27 20.90
N TYR A 298 13.14 7.39 19.98
CA TYR A 298 13.22 6.53 18.82
C TYR A 298 13.42 5.05 19.21
N TYR A 299 14.40 4.78 20.09
CA TYR A 299 14.66 3.41 20.57
C TYR A 299 13.49 2.88 21.40
N GLU A 300 12.87 3.70 22.24
CA GLU A 300 11.68 3.32 23.03
C GLU A 300 10.53 2.90 22.11
N ALA A 301 10.25 3.63 21.04
CA ALA A 301 9.20 3.30 20.10
C ALA A 301 9.49 2.00 19.35
N VAL A 302 10.70 1.86 18.79
CA VAL A 302 11.10 0.68 18.01
C VAL A 302 11.16 -0.58 18.88
N PHE A 303 11.85 -0.53 20.01
CA PHE A 303 11.96 -1.69 20.92
C PHE A 303 10.66 -1.95 21.67
N GLY A 304 9.86 -0.92 21.95
CA GLY A 304 8.55 -1.07 22.57
C GLY A 304 7.59 -1.85 21.66
N ALA A 305 7.48 -1.49 20.38
CA ALA A 305 6.67 -2.22 19.40
C ALA A 305 7.18 -3.65 19.17
N PHE A 306 8.50 -3.85 19.07
CA PHE A 306 9.09 -5.18 18.95
C PHE A 306 8.81 -6.02 20.19
N GLY A 307 8.99 -5.44 21.39
CA GLY A 307 8.73 -6.09 22.68
C GLY A 307 7.27 -6.51 22.84
N PHE A 308 6.33 -5.71 22.36
CA PHE A 308 4.91 -6.07 22.34
C PHE A 308 4.66 -7.40 21.60
N TYR A 309 5.25 -7.60 20.41
CA TYR A 309 5.13 -8.87 19.70
C TYR A 309 5.88 -10.02 20.36
N ILE A 310 7.04 -9.76 20.95
CA ILE A 310 7.75 -10.78 21.74
C ILE A 310 6.90 -11.24 22.92
N LEU A 311 6.16 -10.36 23.59
CA LEU A 311 5.22 -10.76 24.65
C LEU A 311 4.13 -11.69 24.11
N ILE A 312 3.62 -11.49 22.91
CA ILE A 312 2.67 -12.42 22.29
C ILE A 312 3.30 -13.81 22.05
N TYR A 313 4.57 -13.86 21.62
CA TYR A 313 5.30 -15.12 21.48
C TYR A 313 5.47 -15.84 22.82
N VAL A 314 5.91 -15.12 23.86
CA VAL A 314 6.08 -15.68 25.20
C VAL A 314 4.75 -16.19 25.74
N PHE A 315 3.69 -15.42 25.60
CA PHE A 315 2.34 -15.82 26.03
C PHE A 315 1.86 -17.07 25.29
N SER A 316 2.03 -17.10 23.97
CA SER A 316 1.70 -18.26 23.14
C SER A 316 2.50 -19.50 23.53
N PHE A 317 3.80 -19.34 23.86
CA PHE A 317 4.65 -20.41 24.36
C PHE A 317 4.18 -20.94 25.71
N ILE A 318 3.85 -20.05 26.65
CA ILE A 318 3.32 -20.42 27.98
C ILE A 318 2.01 -21.21 27.83
N ILE A 319 1.08 -20.77 27.00
CA ILE A 319 -0.15 -21.50 26.72
C ILE A 319 0.17 -22.89 26.14
N CYS A 320 1.07 -22.97 25.18
CA CYS A 320 1.48 -24.22 24.58
C CYS A 320 2.09 -25.18 25.61
N MET A 321 2.92 -24.69 26.51
CA MET A 321 3.51 -25.47 27.60
C MET A 321 2.45 -25.95 28.60
N PHE A 322 1.54 -25.07 29.00
CA PHE A 322 0.45 -25.43 29.91
C PHE A 322 -0.44 -26.53 29.32
N LEU A 323 -0.83 -26.41 28.07
CA LEU A 323 -1.63 -27.42 27.37
C LEU A 323 -0.88 -28.74 27.23
N PHE A 324 0.43 -28.71 26.99
CA PHE A 324 1.27 -29.90 26.91
C PHE A 324 1.37 -30.63 28.25
N VAL A 325 1.64 -29.89 29.33
CA VAL A 325 1.71 -30.46 30.70
C VAL A 325 0.36 -31.04 31.12
N ARG A 326 -0.75 -30.33 30.85
CA ARG A 326 -2.10 -30.80 31.14
C ARG A 326 -2.41 -32.11 30.40
N LYS A 327 -2.06 -32.19 29.10
CA LYS A 327 -2.25 -33.38 28.30
C LYS A 327 -1.44 -34.57 28.85
N ARG A 328 -0.18 -34.34 29.22
CA ARG A 328 0.68 -35.37 29.80
C ARG A 328 0.14 -35.91 31.11
N ARG A 329 -0.40 -35.02 31.99
CA ARG A 329 -1.10 -35.45 33.24
C ARG A 329 -2.30 -36.32 32.95
N ASN A 330 -3.18 -35.89 32.06
CA ASN A 330 -4.39 -36.67 31.72
C ASN A 330 -4.03 -38.05 31.14
N THR A 331 -2.96 -38.15 30.33
CA THR A 331 -2.49 -39.44 29.80
C THR A 331 -1.95 -40.34 30.90
N ALA A 332 -1.20 -39.79 31.85
CA ALA A 332 -0.66 -40.56 32.99
C ALA A 332 -1.76 -41.01 33.93
N GLU A 333 -2.80 -40.22 34.19
CA GLU A 333 -3.96 -40.61 34.97
C GLU A 333 -4.74 -41.73 34.28
N THR A 334 -4.91 -41.68 32.96
CA THR A 334 -5.60 -42.76 32.19
C THR A 334 -4.79 -44.04 32.21
N GLN A 335 -3.49 -44.00 32.14
CA GLN A 335 -2.62 -45.18 32.25
C GLN A 335 -2.63 -45.76 33.66
N ASN A 336 -2.69 -44.94 34.70
CA ASN A 336 -2.81 -45.40 36.08
C ASN A 336 -4.17 -46.03 36.38
N VAL A 337 -5.26 -45.56 35.79
CA VAL A 337 -6.59 -46.14 35.91
C VAL A 337 -6.65 -47.50 35.20
N SER A 338 -6.01 -47.63 34.04
CA SER A 338 -5.96 -48.91 33.29
C SER A 338 -5.02 -49.96 33.93
N SER A 339 -4.04 -49.51 34.73
CA SER A 339 -3.14 -50.43 35.49
C SER A 339 -3.68 -50.82 36.84
N SER A 340 -4.66 -50.14 37.40
CA SER A 340 -5.31 -50.49 38.69
C SER A 340 -6.57 -51.34 38.54
N GLY A 341 -7.02 -51.60 37.29
CA GLY A 341 -8.22 -52.38 36.95
C GLY A 341 -7.99 -53.79 36.44
N GLY A 342 -6.85 -54.40 36.74
CA GLY A 342 -6.52 -55.73 36.24
C GLY A 342 -6.29 -56.72 37.38
N ILE A 343 -7.31 -57.46 37.81
CA ILE A 343 -7.32 -58.87 38.20
C ILE A 343 -8.80 -59.22 38.51
N SER A 344 -9.47 -59.89 37.57
CA SER A 344 -10.49 -60.90 37.88
C SER A 344 -10.52 -61.90 36.74
N THR A 345 -9.99 -63.03 37.03
CA THR A 345 -10.07 -64.28 36.32
C THR A 345 -11.52 -64.67 36.01
N ILE A 346 -11.82 -64.99 34.74
CA ILE A 346 -12.83 -66.00 34.36
C ILE A 346 -12.30 -66.75 33.18
N SER A 347 -12.30 -68.05 33.37
CA SER A 347 -11.93 -69.20 32.57
C SER A 347 -12.82 -69.41 31.36
N ASP A 348 -12.18 -70.07 30.35
CA ASP A 348 -12.68 -71.03 29.42
C ASP A 348 -13.98 -70.76 28.64
N VAL A 349 -13.87 -70.65 27.31
CA VAL A 349 -14.66 -71.48 26.35
C VAL A 349 -13.96 -71.54 25.00
N GLU A 350 -13.81 -72.68 24.51
CA GLU A 350 -13.35 -73.34 23.30
C GLU A 350 -13.28 -72.59 21.99
N ASN A 351 -12.16 -72.86 21.26
CA ASN A 351 -11.94 -72.75 19.81
C ASN A 351 -12.89 -73.63 18.95
N PRO A 352 -13.22 -73.25 17.74
CA PRO A 352 -12.81 -74.12 16.64
C PRO A 352 -12.18 -73.41 15.40
N SER A 353 -11.07 -74.05 15.08
CA SER A 353 -10.52 -74.34 13.74
C SER A 353 -10.40 -73.29 12.64
N VAL A 354 -9.18 -73.06 12.40
CA VAL A 354 -8.41 -72.71 11.20
C VAL A 354 -8.93 -73.30 9.88
N GLN A 355 -8.99 -72.48 8.83
CA GLN A 355 -8.66 -72.86 7.49
C GLN A 355 -7.83 -71.80 6.80
N ASN A 356 -6.58 -72.15 6.51
CA ASN A 356 -5.63 -71.54 5.63
C ASN A 356 -6.09 -71.56 4.17
N TYR A 357 -5.92 -70.49 3.41
CA TYR A 357 -5.56 -70.48 1.99
C TYR A 357 -4.74 -69.26 1.70
N GLY A 358 -3.51 -69.42 1.45
CA GLY A 358 -2.80 -69.50 0.20
C GLY A 358 -2.28 -68.15 -0.31
N THR A 359 -0.99 -67.91 -0.08
CA THR A 359 -0.10 -66.94 -0.71
C THR A 359 -0.15 -66.97 -2.23
N SER A 360 -0.18 -65.80 -2.89
CA SER A 360 0.60 -65.58 -4.08
C SER A 360 0.91 -64.09 -4.24
N SER A 361 2.19 -63.83 -4.24
CA SER A 361 2.88 -62.64 -4.66
C SER A 361 2.83 -62.51 -6.17
N GLU A 362 2.46 -61.36 -6.68
CA GLU A 362 2.95 -60.94 -8.00
C GLU A 362 3.18 -59.45 -8.01
N SER A 363 4.39 -59.11 -8.40
CA SER A 363 4.93 -57.79 -8.77
C SER A 363 4.46 -57.46 -10.17
N GLU A 364 3.93 -56.25 -10.40
CA GLU A 364 3.89 -55.71 -11.76
C GLU A 364 4.33 -54.23 -11.79
N THR A 365 5.25 -54.06 -12.68
CA THR A 365 5.92 -52.87 -13.16
C THR A 365 4.99 -51.94 -13.93
N ALA A 366 5.26 -50.68 -13.83
CA ALA A 366 4.66 -49.62 -14.60
C ALA A 366 4.90 -49.74 -16.10
N SER A 367 3.88 -49.55 -16.91
CA SER A 367 4.03 -49.06 -18.28
C SER A 367 2.86 -48.14 -18.66
N ASP A 368 3.24 -46.96 -19.12
CA ASP A 368 2.40 -45.98 -19.83
C ASP A 368 1.74 -46.61 -21.05
N GLN A 369 0.45 -46.44 -21.17
CA GLN A 369 -0.22 -46.47 -22.48
C GLN A 369 -1.51 -45.62 -22.48
N SER A 370 -1.49 -44.59 -23.30
CA SER A 370 -2.62 -43.86 -23.83
C SER A 370 -3.65 -44.81 -24.46
N ARG A 371 -4.92 -44.72 -24.06
CA ARG A 371 -6.04 -45.33 -24.76
C ARG A 371 -7.21 -44.40 -24.98
N SER A 372 -7.56 -44.32 -26.26
CA SER A 372 -8.65 -43.68 -26.95
C SER A 372 -10.02 -43.98 -26.34
N LEU A 373 -10.90 -42.99 -26.52
CA LEU A 373 -12.35 -43.14 -26.30
C LEU A 373 -12.90 -44.36 -27.03
N GLN A 374 -13.60 -45.20 -26.27
CA GLN A 374 -14.58 -46.13 -26.83
C GLN A 374 -15.94 -45.86 -26.19
N ASP A 375 -16.94 -45.73 -27.05
CA ASP A 375 -18.35 -45.64 -26.78
C ASP A 375 -18.81 -46.76 -25.87
N PHE A 376 -19.37 -46.44 -24.71
CA PHE A 376 -20.21 -47.38 -23.97
C PHE A 376 -21.69 -47.09 -24.26
N THR A 377 -22.28 -47.91 -25.09
CA THR A 377 -23.72 -48.08 -25.27
C THR A 377 -24.35 -48.67 -24.00
N PHE A 378 -25.31 -47.95 -23.45
CA PHE A 378 -26.11 -48.39 -22.31
C PHE A 378 -27.07 -49.49 -22.72
N PRO A 379 -27.29 -50.53 -21.89
CA PRO A 379 -28.39 -51.48 -22.10
C PRO A 379 -29.76 -50.78 -21.81
N PRO A 380 -30.85 -51.27 -22.43
CA PRO A 380 -32.17 -50.67 -22.29
C PRO A 380 -32.72 -50.77 -20.87
N PRO A 381 -33.65 -49.89 -20.46
CA PRO A 381 -34.19 -49.86 -19.10
C PRO A 381 -35.03 -51.06 -18.78
N LEU A 382 -34.58 -51.84 -17.82
CA LEU A 382 -35.39 -52.86 -17.16
C LEU A 382 -36.48 -52.16 -16.31
N ASN A 383 -37.70 -52.67 -16.38
CA ASN A 383 -38.85 -52.19 -15.62
C ASN A 383 -38.55 -52.06 -14.11
N PRO A 384 -39.03 -51.04 -13.45
CA PRO A 384 -38.78 -50.81 -12.04
C PRO A 384 -39.62 -51.76 -11.19
N SER A 385 -39.05 -52.82 -10.71
CA SER A 385 -39.50 -53.41 -9.43
C SER A 385 -39.06 -52.46 -8.32
N PRO A 386 -39.81 -52.29 -7.22
CA PRO A 386 -39.41 -51.43 -6.12
C PRO A 386 -38.24 -52.05 -5.35
N VAL A 387 -37.04 -51.95 -5.86
CA VAL A 387 -35.84 -52.21 -5.10
C VAL A 387 -35.69 -50.99 -4.18
N SER A 388 -35.81 -51.22 -2.90
CA SER A 388 -35.41 -50.26 -1.89
C SER A 388 -33.93 -49.99 -2.09
N PHE A 389 -33.62 -48.91 -2.82
CA PHE A 389 -32.25 -48.41 -2.93
C PHE A 389 -31.81 -48.06 -1.51
N ASP A 390 -30.87 -48.85 -1.00
CA ASP A 390 -30.22 -48.53 0.26
C ASP A 390 -29.48 -47.18 0.03
N GLU A 391 -29.90 -46.11 0.72
CA GLU A 391 -29.35 -44.74 0.62
C GLU A 391 -27.83 -44.74 0.79
N THR A 392 -27.25 -45.78 1.38
CA THR A 392 -25.82 -45.96 1.59
C THR A 392 -25.04 -46.27 0.31
N ASP A 393 -25.68 -46.80 -0.75
CA ASP A 393 -24.95 -47.21 -1.97
C ASP A 393 -24.71 -46.06 -2.96
N ILE A 394 -25.58 -45.06 -2.97
CA ILE A 394 -25.41 -43.89 -3.83
C ILE A 394 -24.26 -43.01 -3.36
N ASP A 395 -24.01 -42.97 -2.05
CA ASP A 395 -22.93 -42.19 -1.46
C ASP A 395 -21.56 -42.91 -1.48
N LYS A 396 -21.51 -44.16 -1.90
CA LYS A 396 -20.25 -44.90 -2.12
C LYS A 396 -19.58 -44.58 -3.46
N LEU A 397 -20.25 -43.87 -4.36
CA LEU A 397 -19.66 -43.44 -5.61
C LEU A 397 -18.56 -42.37 -5.35
N PRO A 398 -17.39 -42.48 -6.00
CA PRO A 398 -16.36 -41.48 -5.89
C PRO A 398 -16.96 -40.17 -6.30
N ASP A 399 -16.77 -39.20 -5.40
CA ASP A 399 -17.42 -37.90 -5.36
C ASP A 399 -17.76 -37.33 -6.74
N ALA A 400 -18.83 -36.56 -6.83
CA ALA A 400 -19.41 -35.95 -8.02
C ALA A 400 -18.41 -35.18 -8.97
N GLU A 401 -17.11 -35.25 -8.71
CA GLU A 401 -16.07 -34.88 -9.67
C GLU A 401 -16.01 -35.79 -10.91
N VAL A 402 -16.40 -37.06 -10.79
CA VAL A 402 -16.31 -38.06 -11.87
C VAL A 402 -17.62 -38.20 -12.64
N ASP A 403 -18.75 -38.07 -11.97
CA ASP A 403 -20.04 -38.19 -12.66
C ASP A 403 -20.90 -36.91 -12.52
N LYS A 404 -21.11 -36.28 -13.66
CA LYS A 404 -21.85 -35.02 -13.80
C LYS A 404 -23.37 -35.16 -13.63
N ASN A 405 -23.89 -36.34 -13.56
CA ASN A 405 -25.31 -36.63 -13.58
C ASN A 405 -25.85 -37.14 -12.25
N ILE A 406 -25.02 -37.38 -11.24
CA ILE A 406 -25.46 -37.87 -9.94
C ILE A 406 -26.19 -36.78 -9.18
N VAL A 407 -27.45 -36.99 -8.93
CA VAL A 407 -28.29 -36.22 -8.02
C VAL A 407 -28.18 -36.87 -6.65
N ARG A 408 -27.61 -36.18 -5.67
CA ARG A 408 -27.61 -36.68 -4.29
C ARG A 408 -29.03 -36.77 -3.75
N THR A 409 -29.44 -37.95 -3.33
CA THR A 409 -30.76 -38.18 -2.76
C THR A 409 -30.80 -37.89 -1.26
N LYS A 410 -29.64 -37.93 -0.56
CA LYS A 410 -29.57 -37.61 0.86
C LYS A 410 -29.84 -36.14 1.09
N THR A 411 -30.80 -35.81 1.95
CA THR A 411 -31.13 -34.48 2.38
C THR A 411 -30.15 -33.95 3.42
N VAL A 412 -29.50 -34.79 4.21
CA VAL A 412 -28.48 -34.46 5.21
C VAL A 412 -27.20 -35.23 4.90
N LEU A 413 -26.09 -34.53 4.73
CA LEU A 413 -24.78 -35.13 4.52
C LEU A 413 -23.97 -35.07 5.82
N TYR A 414 -23.18 -36.12 6.05
CA TYR A 414 -22.25 -36.23 7.16
C TYR A 414 -20.80 -36.21 6.66
N VAL A 415 -19.87 -35.88 7.53
CA VAL A 415 -18.44 -35.83 7.18
C VAL A 415 -17.97 -37.23 6.68
N SER A 416 -18.54 -38.31 7.18
CA SER A 416 -18.29 -39.69 6.67
C SER A 416 -18.55 -39.83 5.17
N ASP A 417 -19.51 -39.08 4.62
CA ASP A 417 -19.87 -39.11 3.21
C ASP A 417 -18.86 -38.40 2.32
N LEU A 418 -18.12 -37.41 2.89
CA LEU A 418 -17.14 -36.57 2.20
C LEU A 418 -15.70 -36.79 2.66
N ALA A 419 -15.40 -37.82 3.44
CA ALA A 419 -14.08 -38.17 3.95
C ALA A 419 -13.61 -39.53 3.46
N ARG A 420 -13.73 -39.78 2.14
CA ARG A 420 -13.47 -41.08 1.51
C ARG A 420 -12.17 -41.13 0.72
N LYS A 421 -11.66 -39.97 0.29
CA LYS A 421 -10.41 -39.89 -0.47
C LYS A 421 -9.22 -40.19 0.44
N LYS A 422 -8.17 -40.76 -0.13
CA LYS A 422 -6.92 -41.04 0.59
C LYS A 422 -6.33 -39.75 1.09
N GLU A 423 -6.07 -39.67 2.37
CA GLU A 423 -5.54 -38.46 3.05
C GLU A 423 -4.23 -37.97 2.47
N LYS A 424 -3.30 -38.89 2.13
CA LYS A 424 -2.03 -38.52 1.47
C LYS A 424 -2.28 -37.74 0.18
N TYR A 425 -3.22 -38.17 -0.66
CA TYR A 425 -3.56 -37.46 -1.90
C TYR A 425 -4.09 -36.04 -1.64
N LEU A 426 -4.96 -35.87 -0.65
CA LEU A 426 -5.52 -34.57 -0.30
C LEU A 426 -4.47 -33.67 0.36
N SER A 427 -3.63 -34.21 1.24
CA SER A 427 -2.52 -33.50 1.87
C SER A 427 -1.55 -32.96 0.82
N ASP A 428 -1.10 -33.81 -0.10
CA ASP A 428 -0.19 -33.37 -1.17
C ASP A 428 -0.82 -32.30 -2.05
N ARG A 429 -2.11 -32.42 -2.36
CA ARG A 429 -2.83 -31.44 -3.17
C ARG A 429 -3.03 -30.09 -2.46
N THR A 430 -3.21 -30.10 -1.13
CA THR A 430 -3.33 -28.85 -0.36
C THR A 430 -1.97 -28.20 -0.09
N LYS A 431 -0.89 -28.97 0.04
CA LYS A 431 0.49 -28.44 0.14
C LYS A 431 0.88 -27.62 -1.08
N VAL A 432 0.37 -27.96 -2.27
CA VAL A 432 0.61 -27.18 -3.50
C VAL A 432 0.13 -25.73 -3.36
N TYR A 433 -0.89 -25.44 -2.55
CA TYR A 433 -1.30 -24.05 -2.28
C TYR A 433 -0.18 -23.22 -1.65
N SER A 434 0.47 -23.77 -0.63
CA SER A 434 1.57 -23.09 0.06
C SER A 434 2.78 -22.89 -0.87
N TRP A 435 3.15 -23.90 -1.67
CA TRP A 435 4.26 -23.78 -2.62
C TRP A 435 3.98 -22.79 -3.74
N ASN A 436 2.78 -22.85 -4.34
CA ASN A 436 2.40 -21.90 -5.38
C ASN A 436 2.34 -20.47 -4.82
N LEU A 437 1.80 -20.26 -3.60
CA LEU A 437 1.79 -18.96 -2.98
C LEU A 437 3.20 -18.42 -2.75
N LEU A 438 4.10 -19.24 -2.20
CA LEU A 438 5.49 -18.85 -1.97
C LEU A 438 6.18 -18.48 -3.30
N THR A 439 5.95 -19.25 -4.36
CA THR A 439 6.47 -18.95 -5.69
C THR A 439 5.93 -17.60 -6.20
N ILE A 440 4.61 -17.40 -6.12
CA ILE A 440 3.98 -16.12 -6.51
C ILE A 440 4.53 -14.98 -5.67
N ALA A 441 4.65 -15.17 -4.37
CA ALA A 441 5.17 -14.18 -3.44
C ALA A 441 6.59 -13.72 -3.80
N ILE A 442 7.49 -14.66 -4.14
CA ILE A 442 8.87 -14.36 -4.55
C ILE A 442 8.86 -13.60 -5.89
N PHE A 443 8.19 -14.15 -6.92
CA PHE A 443 8.19 -13.55 -8.26
C PHE A 443 7.43 -12.22 -8.33
N TYR A 444 6.49 -11.98 -7.43
CA TYR A 444 5.80 -10.70 -7.30
C TYR A 444 6.57 -9.71 -6.41
N GLY A 445 7.08 -10.17 -5.27
CA GLY A 445 7.76 -9.33 -4.29
C GLY A 445 9.09 -8.75 -4.79
N LEU A 446 9.91 -9.53 -5.52
CA LEU A 446 11.19 -9.03 -6.03
C LEU A 446 11.05 -7.80 -6.96
N PRO A 447 10.20 -7.80 -8.00
CA PRO A 447 9.94 -6.61 -8.81
C PRO A 447 9.37 -5.43 -8.02
N VAL A 448 8.51 -5.69 -7.02
CA VAL A 448 7.95 -4.64 -6.15
C VAL A 448 9.05 -3.95 -5.36
N VAL A 449 9.90 -4.71 -4.67
CA VAL A 449 11.02 -4.17 -3.91
C VAL A 449 11.97 -3.37 -4.82
N GLN A 450 12.25 -3.87 -6.02
CA GLN A 450 13.06 -3.15 -7.01
C GLN A 450 12.42 -1.83 -7.43
N LEU A 451 11.12 -1.83 -7.76
CA LEU A 451 10.38 -0.63 -8.17
C LEU A 451 10.37 0.43 -7.07
N VAL A 452 10.09 0.00 -5.85
CA VAL A 452 10.03 0.89 -4.68
C VAL A 452 11.41 1.47 -4.36
N TYR A 453 12.47 0.66 -4.45
CA TYR A 453 13.85 1.14 -4.30
C TYR A 453 14.20 2.19 -5.36
N ILE A 454 13.80 1.98 -6.62
CA ILE A 454 13.99 2.96 -7.70
C ILE A 454 13.22 4.25 -7.41
N ASN A 455 11.94 4.17 -7.00
CA ASN A 455 11.14 5.34 -6.64
C ASN A 455 11.78 6.14 -5.51
N GLN A 456 12.22 5.47 -4.43
CA GLN A 456 12.91 6.14 -3.32
C GLN A 456 14.23 6.79 -3.79
N ARG A 457 14.96 6.14 -4.67
CA ARG A 457 16.17 6.72 -5.26
C ARG A 457 15.87 7.95 -6.09
N ILE A 458 14.77 7.94 -6.87
CA ILE A 458 14.33 9.11 -7.64
C ILE A 458 13.99 10.27 -6.69
N VAL A 459 13.23 10.03 -5.62
CA VAL A 459 12.90 11.06 -4.62
C VAL A 459 14.17 11.66 -4.02
N ASN A 460 15.13 10.82 -3.64
CA ASN A 460 16.38 11.27 -3.04
C ASN A 460 17.30 12.02 -4.05
N MET A 461 17.22 11.68 -5.33
CA MET A 461 18.02 12.35 -6.39
C MET A 461 17.38 13.65 -6.87
N THR A 462 16.06 13.69 -6.99
CA THR A 462 15.32 14.86 -7.49
C THR A 462 14.89 15.81 -6.38
N GLY A 463 14.87 15.33 -5.12
CA GLY A 463 14.34 16.08 -3.98
C GLY A 463 12.82 16.27 -3.99
N ASN A 464 12.13 15.75 -5.00
CA ASN A 464 10.70 15.93 -5.16
C ASN A 464 9.91 15.09 -4.14
N GLN A 465 9.47 15.74 -3.05
CA GLN A 465 8.68 15.10 -1.99
C GLN A 465 7.19 14.93 -2.38
N ASP A 466 6.75 15.48 -3.52
CA ASP A 466 5.39 15.33 -4.02
C ASP A 466 5.14 13.97 -4.72
N LEU A 467 6.21 13.24 -5.02
CA LEU A 467 6.09 11.89 -5.58
C LEU A 467 5.52 10.88 -4.59
N CYS A 468 5.64 11.12 -3.27
CA CYS A 468 5.23 10.21 -2.22
C CYS A 468 4.30 10.92 -1.22
N TYR A 469 3.20 10.29 -0.87
CA TYR A 469 2.15 10.86 -0.01
C TYR A 469 2.41 10.51 1.45
N TYR A 470 3.35 11.21 2.08
CA TYR A 470 3.68 11.05 3.51
C TYR A 470 2.76 11.86 4.41
N ASN A 471 2.60 11.40 5.66
CA ASN A 471 2.12 12.20 6.76
C ASN A 471 3.30 12.98 7.37
N PHE A 472 3.61 14.17 6.84
CA PHE A 472 4.79 14.94 7.27
C PHE A 472 4.77 15.30 8.76
N LEU A 473 3.57 15.40 9.38
CA LEU A 473 3.45 15.71 10.82
C LEU A 473 3.86 14.53 11.73
N CYS A 474 3.98 13.31 11.18
CA CYS A 474 4.37 12.12 11.91
C CYS A 474 5.30 11.21 11.11
N SER A 475 6.10 11.72 10.18
CA SER A 475 7.10 10.93 9.48
C SER A 475 8.48 11.08 10.14
N HIS A 476 9.16 9.97 10.35
CA HIS A 476 10.49 9.91 10.97
C HIS A 476 11.50 9.28 10.04
N GLN A 477 12.50 10.06 9.64
CA GLN A 477 13.51 9.62 8.67
C GLN A 477 14.58 8.73 9.33
N VAL A 478 14.92 7.61 8.66
CA VAL A 478 16.07 6.75 9.00
C VAL A 478 16.84 6.36 7.75
N GLY A 479 18.05 6.86 7.64
CA GLY A 479 18.91 6.59 6.47
C GLY A 479 18.25 7.09 5.19
N VAL A 480 17.97 6.18 4.27
CA VAL A 480 17.33 6.49 2.97
C VAL A 480 15.80 6.52 3.03
N PHE A 481 15.19 6.04 4.11
CA PHE A 481 13.74 6.01 4.26
C PHE A 481 13.23 7.31 4.86
N SER A 482 12.39 8.01 4.14
CA SER A 482 11.80 9.28 4.59
C SER A 482 10.73 9.08 5.66
N ASP A 483 10.06 7.93 5.64
CA ASP A 483 8.91 7.59 6.50
C ASP A 483 9.09 6.20 7.12
N PHE A 484 10.07 6.08 8.00
CA PHE A 484 10.46 4.78 8.58
C PHE A 484 9.41 4.19 9.51
N ASN A 485 8.69 5.02 10.28
CA ASN A 485 7.66 4.53 11.20
C ASN A 485 6.56 3.74 10.49
N HIS A 486 6.07 4.22 9.34
CA HIS A 486 5.05 3.51 8.55
C HIS A 486 5.60 2.23 7.89
N VAL A 487 6.88 2.19 7.52
CA VAL A 487 7.54 0.95 7.06
C VAL A 487 7.66 -0.04 8.21
N TYR A 488 8.11 0.43 9.38
CA TYR A 488 8.37 -0.41 10.54
C TYR A 488 7.10 -0.95 11.20
N SER A 489 5.99 -0.21 11.19
CA SER A 489 4.72 -0.63 11.78
C SER A 489 4.18 -1.95 11.19
N ASN A 490 4.62 -2.32 9.99
CA ASN A 490 4.28 -3.58 9.33
C ASN A 490 5.00 -4.83 9.89
N ILE A 491 5.95 -4.67 10.81
CA ILE A 491 6.69 -5.79 11.42
C ILE A 491 5.77 -6.80 12.09
N GLY A 492 4.61 -6.34 12.58
CA GLY A 492 3.60 -7.18 13.22
C GLY A 492 3.08 -8.30 12.33
N TYR A 493 2.80 -8.03 11.07
CA TYR A 493 2.33 -9.06 10.13
C TYR A 493 3.40 -10.14 9.92
N VAL A 494 4.66 -9.74 9.80
CA VAL A 494 5.78 -10.67 9.61
C VAL A 494 5.97 -11.54 10.84
N MET A 495 6.06 -10.93 12.02
CA MET A 495 6.26 -11.66 13.27
C MET A 495 5.10 -12.62 13.56
N LEU A 496 3.87 -12.13 13.51
CA LEU A 496 2.69 -12.96 13.78
C LEU A 496 2.46 -14.04 12.71
N GLY A 497 2.82 -13.77 11.46
CA GLY A 497 2.84 -14.75 10.39
C GLY A 497 3.81 -15.90 10.67
N ILE A 498 5.03 -15.60 11.13
CA ILE A 498 6.01 -16.60 11.55
C ILE A 498 5.50 -17.39 12.76
N LEU A 499 4.95 -16.72 13.78
CA LEU A 499 4.36 -17.38 14.93
C LEU A 499 3.26 -18.36 14.53
N PHE A 500 2.36 -17.92 13.62
CA PHE A 500 1.28 -18.76 13.12
C PHE A 500 1.82 -19.99 12.39
N LEU A 501 2.85 -19.84 11.53
CA LEU A 501 3.49 -20.99 10.85
C LEU A 501 4.09 -22.00 11.84
N VAL A 502 4.73 -21.51 12.91
CA VAL A 502 5.27 -22.38 13.98
C VAL A 502 4.16 -23.14 14.71
N LEU A 503 3.05 -22.47 15.04
CA LEU A 503 1.89 -23.09 15.70
C LEU A 503 1.20 -24.10 14.81
N VAL A 504 1.05 -23.80 13.52
CA VAL A 504 0.52 -24.75 12.50
C VAL A 504 1.44 -25.95 12.37
N GLY A 505 2.75 -25.74 12.21
CA GLY A 505 3.73 -26.82 12.09
C GLY A 505 3.75 -27.76 13.29
N ARG A 506 3.71 -27.19 14.51
CA ARG A 506 3.58 -27.98 15.74
C ARG A 506 2.31 -28.85 15.72
N ARG A 507 1.18 -28.25 15.31
CA ARG A 507 -0.09 -28.96 15.28
C ARG A 507 -0.11 -30.04 14.20
N ASP A 508 0.41 -29.76 13.01
CA ASP A 508 0.55 -30.71 11.91
C ASP A 508 1.40 -31.94 12.34
N ALA A 509 2.54 -31.70 13.01
CA ALA A 509 3.38 -32.77 13.55
C ALA A 509 2.67 -33.62 14.59
N MET A 510 1.89 -32.99 15.48
CA MET A 510 1.10 -33.71 16.49
C MET A 510 -0.01 -34.55 15.85
N ASP A 511 -0.79 -33.97 14.93
CA ASP A 511 -1.90 -34.67 14.28
C ASP A 511 -1.39 -35.81 13.39
N SER A 512 -0.26 -35.68 12.71
CA SER A 512 0.36 -36.75 11.92
C SER A 512 0.70 -37.99 12.76
N SER A 513 1.14 -37.78 14.00
CA SER A 513 1.42 -38.87 14.94
C SER A 513 0.13 -39.62 15.36
N TYR A 514 -0.95 -38.88 15.64
CA TYR A 514 -2.25 -39.45 15.99
C TYR A 514 -2.93 -40.16 14.82
N GLU A 515 -2.78 -39.62 13.61
CA GLU A 515 -3.37 -40.25 12.42
C GLU A 515 -2.72 -41.59 12.06
N ALA A 516 -1.40 -41.71 12.30
CA ALA A 516 -0.72 -42.99 12.15
C ALA A 516 -1.34 -44.11 13.05
N GLU A 517 -1.85 -43.72 14.22
CA GLU A 517 -2.52 -44.60 15.16
C GLU A 517 -3.99 -44.84 14.77
N ARG A 518 -4.71 -43.82 14.33
CA ARG A 518 -6.09 -43.92 13.83
C ARG A 518 -6.24 -44.75 12.56
N ARG A 519 -5.24 -44.83 11.72
CA ARG A 519 -5.25 -45.69 10.50
C ARG A 519 -5.37 -47.17 10.79
N LYS A 520 -5.13 -47.57 12.04
CA LYS A 520 -5.33 -48.95 12.50
C LYS A 520 -6.79 -49.28 12.84
N LEU A 521 -7.65 -48.22 12.96
CA LEU A 521 -9.06 -48.36 13.29
C LEU A 521 -9.93 -48.60 12.03
N PRO A 522 -11.03 -49.36 12.14
CA PRO A 522 -11.97 -49.50 11.04
C PRO A 522 -12.62 -48.15 10.66
N PRO A 523 -13.01 -47.97 9.38
CA PRO A 523 -13.60 -46.68 8.91
C PRO A 523 -14.85 -46.22 9.68
N THR A 524 -15.57 -47.16 10.28
CA THR A 524 -16.80 -46.94 11.08
C THR A 524 -16.51 -46.28 12.44
N GLU A 525 -15.29 -46.44 12.96
CA GLU A 525 -14.86 -45.89 14.26
C GLU A 525 -14.04 -44.60 14.14
N MET A 526 -13.83 -44.13 12.92
CA MET A 526 -13.08 -42.89 12.72
C MET A 526 -13.83 -41.67 13.30
N THR A 527 -13.14 -40.94 14.12
CA THR A 527 -13.63 -39.69 14.75
C THR A 527 -13.00 -38.44 14.14
N GLY A 528 -13.64 -37.31 14.35
CA GLY A 528 -13.12 -35.99 13.97
C GLY A 528 -13.14 -35.71 12.46
N ILE A 529 -12.96 -34.46 12.10
CA ILE A 529 -12.84 -34.02 10.70
C ILE A 529 -11.40 -34.23 10.22
N PRO A 530 -11.17 -34.82 9.02
CA PRO A 530 -9.82 -34.87 8.46
C PRO A 530 -9.22 -33.47 8.27
N ARG A 531 -8.03 -33.25 8.81
CA ARG A 531 -7.38 -31.93 8.78
C ARG A 531 -6.32 -31.91 7.70
N HIS A 532 -6.33 -30.83 6.93
CA HIS A 532 -5.32 -30.56 5.91
C HIS A 532 -4.69 -29.19 6.20
N TYR A 533 -3.38 -29.19 6.41
CA TYR A 533 -2.63 -27.99 6.87
C TYR A 533 -2.14 -27.09 5.75
N GLY A 534 -2.14 -27.54 4.49
CA GLY A 534 -1.59 -26.78 3.37
C GLY A 534 -2.17 -25.39 3.17
N LEU A 535 -3.48 -25.19 3.37
CA LEU A 535 -4.11 -23.86 3.33
C LEU A 535 -3.71 -22.98 4.53
N LEU A 536 -3.53 -23.58 5.72
CA LEU A 536 -3.08 -22.86 6.90
C LEU A 536 -1.63 -22.36 6.74
N TYR A 537 -0.75 -23.19 6.17
CA TYR A 537 0.59 -22.73 5.80
C TYR A 537 0.53 -21.60 4.77
N ALA A 538 -0.36 -21.69 3.77
CA ALA A 538 -0.55 -20.61 2.82
C ALA A 538 -1.03 -19.30 3.49
N MET A 539 -1.93 -19.38 4.48
CA MET A 539 -2.37 -18.20 5.27
C MET A 539 -1.20 -17.56 6.00
N GLY A 540 -0.34 -18.34 6.65
CA GLY A 540 0.85 -17.80 7.34
C GLY A 540 1.83 -17.11 6.39
N TRP A 541 2.12 -17.72 5.25
CA TRP A 541 2.94 -17.10 4.22
C TRP A 541 2.30 -15.84 3.62
N ALA A 542 0.97 -15.84 3.43
CA ALA A 542 0.26 -14.67 2.95
C ALA A 542 0.36 -13.49 3.93
N LEU A 543 0.30 -13.77 5.25
CA LEU A 543 0.43 -12.75 6.28
C LEU A 543 1.85 -12.13 6.32
N ILE A 544 2.89 -12.97 6.17
CA ILE A 544 4.27 -12.48 6.07
C ILE A 544 4.43 -11.57 4.84
N MET A 545 3.89 -12.00 3.70
CA MET A 545 3.99 -11.24 2.46
C MET A 545 3.18 -9.95 2.48
N GLU A 546 2.04 -9.94 3.16
CA GLU A 546 1.29 -8.70 3.41
C GLU A 546 2.18 -7.69 4.13
N GLY A 547 2.86 -8.09 5.21
CA GLY A 547 3.79 -7.20 5.93
C GLY A 547 4.93 -6.68 5.05
N VAL A 548 5.52 -7.53 4.20
CA VAL A 548 6.61 -7.12 3.29
C VAL A 548 6.12 -6.16 2.21
N LEU A 549 4.97 -6.42 1.61
CA LEU A 549 4.45 -5.62 0.51
C LEU A 549 3.84 -4.30 0.99
N SER A 550 3.13 -4.31 2.13
CA SER A 550 2.63 -3.10 2.77
C SER A 550 3.79 -2.21 3.23
N ALA A 551 4.82 -2.77 3.89
CA ALA A 551 6.05 -2.03 4.19
C ALA A 551 6.69 -1.44 2.92
N SER A 552 6.71 -2.18 1.81
CA SER A 552 7.22 -1.69 0.53
C SER A 552 6.38 -0.54 -0.02
N TYR A 553 5.06 -0.60 0.08
CA TYR A 553 4.17 0.49 -0.31
C TYR A 553 4.50 1.77 0.48
N HIS A 554 4.72 1.66 1.79
CA HIS A 554 5.00 2.79 2.69
C HIS A 554 6.39 3.41 2.51
N VAL A 555 7.30 2.80 1.75
CA VAL A 555 8.56 3.47 1.38
C VAL A 555 8.31 4.71 0.51
N CYS A 556 7.34 4.66 -0.40
CA CYS A 556 6.89 5.79 -1.22
C CYS A 556 5.42 5.59 -1.62
N PRO A 557 4.46 5.92 -0.73
CA PRO A 557 3.04 5.75 -1.02
C PRO A 557 2.60 6.62 -2.20
N ASN A 558 2.03 6.00 -3.24
CA ASN A 558 1.49 6.70 -4.39
C ASN A 558 0.43 5.86 -5.11
N ARG A 559 -0.25 6.46 -6.10
CA ARG A 559 -1.30 5.79 -6.86
C ARG A 559 -0.84 4.53 -7.60
N ALA A 560 0.41 4.48 -8.06
CA ALA A 560 0.95 3.31 -8.77
C ALA A 560 1.25 2.13 -7.83
N ASN A 561 1.67 2.42 -6.59
CA ASN A 561 2.10 1.43 -5.60
C ASN A 561 0.96 0.94 -4.69
N PHE A 562 -0.18 1.61 -4.68
CA PHE A 562 -1.32 1.31 -3.80
C PHE A 562 -1.75 -0.17 -3.81
N GLN A 563 -1.68 -0.83 -4.96
CA GLN A 563 -2.06 -2.24 -5.06
C GLN A 563 -1.18 -3.18 -4.21
N PHE A 564 0.03 -2.77 -3.82
CA PHE A 564 0.92 -3.61 -3.01
C PHE A 564 0.39 -3.78 -1.59
N ASP A 565 -0.26 -2.76 -1.06
CA ASP A 565 -0.89 -2.75 0.25
C ASP A 565 -2.21 -3.57 0.32
N THR A 566 -2.83 -3.86 -0.81
CA THR A 566 -4.15 -4.49 -0.85
C THR A 566 -4.17 -5.88 -1.49
N ALA A 567 -3.18 -6.20 -2.34
CA ALA A 567 -3.20 -7.43 -3.14
C ALA A 567 -3.19 -8.70 -2.28
N PHE A 568 -2.37 -8.76 -1.24
CA PHE A 568 -2.30 -9.93 -0.37
C PHE A 568 -3.45 -10.00 0.65
N MET A 569 -4.13 -8.90 0.93
CA MET A 569 -5.39 -8.93 1.68
C MET A 569 -6.49 -9.69 0.93
N TYR A 570 -6.60 -9.57 -0.40
CA TYR A 570 -7.48 -10.42 -1.21
C TYR A 570 -7.07 -11.89 -1.14
N VAL A 571 -5.75 -12.17 -1.17
CA VAL A 571 -5.21 -13.53 -1.01
C VAL A 571 -5.63 -14.11 0.33
N ILE A 572 -5.42 -13.39 1.42
CA ILE A 572 -5.77 -13.79 2.79
C ILE A 572 -7.27 -14.11 2.88
N ALA A 573 -8.13 -13.18 2.45
CA ALA A 573 -9.58 -13.37 2.49
C ALA A 573 -10.02 -14.60 1.70
N THR A 574 -9.47 -14.81 0.50
CA THR A 574 -9.76 -15.97 -0.34
C THR A 574 -9.35 -17.29 0.31
N VAL A 575 -8.12 -17.36 0.84
CA VAL A 575 -7.61 -18.58 1.47
C VAL A 575 -8.36 -18.90 2.76
N CYS A 576 -8.77 -17.88 3.54
CA CYS A 576 -9.64 -18.06 4.71
C CYS A 576 -11.01 -18.65 4.33
N MET A 577 -11.66 -18.10 3.29
CA MET A 577 -12.95 -18.65 2.80
C MET A 577 -12.81 -20.08 2.31
N LEU A 578 -11.74 -20.39 1.59
CA LEU A 578 -11.46 -21.77 1.15
C LEU A 578 -11.20 -22.71 2.31
N LYS A 579 -10.53 -22.24 3.37
CA LYS A 579 -10.29 -23.04 4.58
C LYS A 579 -11.59 -23.33 5.32
N LEU A 580 -12.45 -22.33 5.50
CA LEU A 580 -13.78 -22.53 6.08
C LEU A 580 -14.59 -23.56 5.30
N TYR A 581 -14.61 -23.45 3.97
CA TYR A 581 -15.30 -24.42 3.13
C TYR A 581 -14.72 -25.83 3.28
N GLN A 582 -13.39 -25.97 3.24
CA GLN A 582 -12.71 -27.26 3.36
C GLN A 582 -12.94 -27.94 4.72
N SER A 583 -13.15 -27.17 5.80
CA SER A 583 -13.38 -27.72 7.14
C SER A 583 -14.58 -28.65 7.19
N ARG A 584 -15.62 -28.42 6.38
CA ARG A 584 -16.80 -29.31 6.30
C ARG A 584 -16.85 -30.17 5.03
N HIS A 585 -15.96 -29.93 4.08
CA HIS A 585 -15.88 -30.65 2.81
C HIS A 585 -14.47 -31.19 2.57
N PRO A 586 -13.98 -32.14 3.41
CA PRO A 586 -12.58 -32.55 3.39
C PRO A 586 -12.13 -33.17 2.04
N ASP A 587 -13.01 -33.85 1.32
CA ASP A 587 -12.69 -34.46 0.02
C ASP A 587 -12.69 -33.47 -1.14
N ILE A 588 -13.24 -32.27 -0.94
CA ILE A 588 -13.32 -31.24 -1.98
C ILE A 588 -12.11 -30.34 -1.89
N ALA A 589 -11.12 -30.58 -2.73
CA ALA A 589 -9.98 -29.69 -2.88
C ALA A 589 -10.05 -28.96 -4.23
N VAL A 590 -10.22 -27.65 -4.19
CA VAL A 590 -10.14 -26.80 -5.39
C VAL A 590 -8.72 -26.89 -5.94
N LYS A 591 -8.56 -26.86 -7.27
CA LYS A 591 -7.22 -26.87 -7.89
C LYS A 591 -6.51 -25.54 -7.62
N SER A 592 -5.33 -25.58 -7.02
CA SER A 592 -4.56 -24.40 -6.61
C SER A 592 -4.36 -23.41 -7.76
N HIS A 593 -3.95 -23.88 -8.94
CA HIS A 593 -3.72 -22.99 -10.10
C HIS A 593 -4.99 -22.26 -10.56
N VAL A 594 -6.17 -22.87 -10.42
CA VAL A 594 -7.45 -22.21 -10.78
C VAL A 594 -7.74 -21.07 -9.79
N THR A 595 -7.54 -21.31 -8.50
CA THR A 595 -7.73 -20.29 -7.47
C THR A 595 -6.83 -19.08 -7.72
N TRP A 596 -5.54 -19.31 -7.96
CA TRP A 596 -4.58 -18.23 -8.20
C TRP A 596 -4.84 -17.50 -9.52
N MET A 597 -5.26 -18.20 -10.56
CA MET A 597 -5.65 -17.58 -11.83
C MET A 597 -6.88 -16.67 -11.66
N VAL A 598 -7.92 -17.13 -10.98
CA VAL A 598 -9.11 -16.32 -10.72
C VAL A 598 -8.76 -15.09 -9.89
N LEU A 599 -7.95 -15.26 -8.85
CA LEU A 599 -7.52 -14.16 -7.99
C LEU A 599 -6.66 -13.13 -8.75
N SER A 600 -5.77 -13.58 -9.64
CA SER A 600 -5.01 -12.69 -10.51
C SER A 600 -5.91 -11.83 -11.41
N VAL A 601 -6.96 -12.43 -11.98
CA VAL A 601 -7.95 -11.68 -12.75
C VAL A 601 -8.67 -10.64 -11.89
N VAL A 602 -9.05 -10.98 -10.66
CA VAL A 602 -9.69 -10.05 -9.72
C VAL A 602 -8.76 -8.88 -9.39
N ILE A 603 -7.48 -9.13 -9.13
CA ILE A 603 -6.48 -8.09 -8.86
C ILE A 603 -6.31 -7.18 -10.08
N ILE A 604 -6.24 -7.72 -11.30
CA ILE A 604 -6.16 -6.94 -12.54
C ILE A 604 -7.40 -6.06 -12.72
N ILE A 605 -8.60 -6.58 -12.44
CA ILE A 605 -9.84 -5.79 -12.48
C ILE A 605 -9.80 -4.68 -11.44
N GLY A 606 -9.35 -4.98 -10.22
CA GLY A 606 -9.15 -4.01 -9.15
C GLY A 606 -8.23 -2.87 -9.58
N PHE A 607 -7.10 -3.19 -10.16
CA PHE A 607 -6.15 -2.20 -10.70
C PHE A 607 -6.76 -1.37 -11.84
N GLY A 608 -7.42 -2.02 -12.81
CA GLY A 608 -8.09 -1.32 -13.90
C GLY A 608 -9.18 -0.36 -13.42
N GLY A 609 -9.90 -0.72 -12.35
CA GLY A 609 -10.89 0.12 -11.69
C GLY A 609 -10.30 1.37 -11.04
N VAL A 610 -9.12 1.26 -10.44
CA VAL A 610 -8.38 2.40 -9.85
C VAL A 610 -7.86 3.35 -10.93
N VAL A 611 -7.41 2.80 -12.07
CA VAL A 611 -6.83 3.60 -13.16
C VAL A 611 -7.88 4.37 -13.94
N LYS A 612 -8.97 3.71 -14.37
CA LYS A 612 -9.99 4.30 -15.25
C LYS A 612 -11.23 4.81 -14.51
N GLY A 613 -11.70 4.12 -13.47
CA GLY A 613 -12.92 4.48 -12.74
C GLY A 613 -14.19 4.54 -13.60
N GLY A 614 -15.25 5.15 -13.05
CA GLY A 614 -16.49 5.48 -13.73
C GLY A 614 -17.39 4.29 -14.07
N LEU A 615 -18.54 4.59 -14.72
CA LEU A 615 -19.61 3.61 -15.04
C LEU A 615 -19.12 2.43 -15.89
N LEU A 616 -18.07 2.64 -16.71
CA LEU A 616 -17.49 1.57 -17.54
C LEU A 616 -16.94 0.40 -16.73
N VAL A 617 -16.52 0.65 -15.49
CA VAL A 617 -16.03 -0.36 -14.55
C VAL A 617 -17.16 -0.84 -13.65
N TRP A 618 -17.99 0.07 -13.14
CA TRP A 618 -19.03 -0.25 -12.16
C TRP A 618 -20.16 -1.12 -12.69
N ILE A 619 -20.62 -0.89 -13.94
CA ILE A 619 -21.70 -1.69 -14.54
C ILE A 619 -21.27 -3.16 -14.76
N PRO A 620 -20.14 -3.46 -15.44
CA PRO A 620 -19.67 -4.84 -15.58
C PRO A 620 -19.40 -5.51 -14.21
N PHE A 621 -18.84 -4.78 -13.25
CA PHE A 621 -18.60 -5.30 -11.91
C PHE A 621 -19.90 -5.71 -11.22
N PHE A 622 -20.94 -4.84 -11.25
CA PHE A 622 -22.25 -5.13 -10.67
C PHE A 622 -22.82 -6.45 -11.19
N PHE A 623 -22.87 -6.62 -12.51
CA PHE A 623 -23.43 -7.85 -13.09
C PHE A 623 -22.55 -9.08 -12.82
N ALA A 624 -21.23 -8.96 -12.92
CA ALA A 624 -20.31 -10.07 -12.69
C ALA A 624 -20.33 -10.53 -11.23
N HIS A 625 -20.26 -9.61 -10.28
CA HIS A 625 -20.24 -9.95 -8.86
C HIS A 625 -21.60 -10.50 -8.41
N SER A 626 -22.72 -9.89 -8.81
CA SER A 626 -24.06 -10.41 -8.53
C SER A 626 -24.25 -11.82 -9.11
N ALA A 627 -23.78 -12.08 -10.32
CA ALA A 627 -23.84 -13.41 -10.94
C ALA A 627 -23.00 -14.43 -10.17
N VAL A 628 -21.76 -14.07 -9.79
CA VAL A 628 -20.88 -14.94 -8.98
C VAL A 628 -21.51 -15.24 -7.63
N THR A 629 -22.02 -14.22 -6.94
CA THR A 629 -22.71 -14.36 -5.64
C THR A 629 -23.87 -15.32 -5.72
N PHE A 630 -24.71 -15.19 -6.74
CA PHE A 630 -25.83 -16.10 -6.96
C PHE A 630 -25.38 -17.54 -7.21
N VAL A 631 -24.38 -17.73 -8.08
CA VAL A 631 -23.85 -19.07 -8.39
C VAL A 631 -23.20 -19.74 -7.18
N VAL A 632 -22.41 -19.00 -6.39
CA VAL A 632 -21.78 -19.52 -5.17
C VAL A 632 -22.82 -19.86 -4.11
N SER A 633 -23.81 -18.99 -3.92
CA SER A 633 -24.92 -19.23 -2.97
C SER A 633 -25.74 -20.47 -3.36
N ALA A 634 -26.04 -20.65 -4.64
CA ALA A 634 -26.70 -21.84 -5.13
C ALA A 634 -25.85 -23.11 -4.94
N LYS A 635 -24.52 -23.01 -5.15
CA LYS A 635 -23.60 -24.12 -4.89
C LYS A 635 -23.58 -24.54 -3.41
N ILE A 636 -23.54 -23.56 -2.51
CA ILE A 636 -23.60 -23.81 -1.06
C ILE A 636 -24.96 -24.41 -0.67
N TYR A 637 -26.07 -23.90 -1.22
CA TYR A 637 -27.40 -24.40 -0.95
C TYR A 637 -27.52 -25.88 -1.34
N TYR A 638 -27.07 -26.24 -2.54
CA TYR A 638 -27.14 -27.60 -3.06
C TYR A 638 -25.97 -28.53 -2.62
N MET A 639 -25.11 -28.05 -1.73
CA MET A 639 -23.98 -28.85 -1.17
C MET A 639 -23.09 -29.52 -2.22
N GLY A 640 -22.63 -28.78 -3.21
CA GLY A 640 -21.71 -29.28 -4.22
C GLY A 640 -22.34 -30.09 -5.35
N ARG A 641 -23.68 -30.20 -5.42
CA ARG A 641 -24.38 -30.81 -6.58
C ARG A 641 -24.08 -30.09 -7.90
N CYS A 642 -23.60 -28.82 -7.82
CA CYS A 642 -23.27 -28.02 -9.00
C CYS A 642 -21.77 -27.93 -9.17
N LYS A 643 -21.19 -28.58 -10.16
CA LYS A 643 -19.80 -28.40 -10.59
C LYS A 643 -19.68 -27.09 -11.37
N PHE A 644 -18.61 -26.32 -11.14
CA PHE A 644 -18.31 -25.12 -11.91
C PHE A 644 -17.80 -25.52 -13.29
N ASP A 645 -18.71 -25.61 -14.25
CA ASP A 645 -18.39 -25.86 -15.65
C ASP A 645 -19.35 -25.12 -16.58
N ARG A 646 -19.11 -25.24 -17.89
CA ARG A 646 -19.92 -24.63 -18.94
C ARG A 646 -21.45 -24.87 -18.82
N TRP A 647 -21.86 -25.90 -18.10
CA TRP A 647 -23.26 -26.31 -17.96
C TRP A 647 -23.90 -26.00 -16.60
N ILE A 648 -23.25 -25.19 -15.76
CA ILE A 648 -23.70 -24.88 -14.40
C ILE A 648 -25.13 -24.34 -14.37
N CYS A 649 -25.47 -23.38 -15.23
CA CYS A 649 -26.81 -22.79 -15.30
C CYS A 649 -27.88 -23.82 -15.64
N LYS A 650 -27.59 -24.76 -16.57
CA LYS A 650 -28.51 -25.82 -16.94
C LYS A 650 -28.73 -26.81 -15.81
N ARG A 651 -27.69 -27.14 -15.04
CA ARG A 651 -27.80 -28.01 -13.85
C ARG A 651 -28.56 -27.32 -12.72
N MET A 652 -28.28 -26.07 -12.45
CA MET A 652 -29.02 -25.28 -11.46
C MET A 652 -30.51 -25.24 -11.81
N TYR A 653 -30.84 -24.92 -13.06
CA TYR A 653 -32.24 -24.91 -13.53
C TYR A 653 -32.90 -26.27 -13.32
N ARG A 654 -32.22 -27.40 -13.64
CA ARG A 654 -32.76 -28.75 -13.42
C ARG A 654 -32.98 -29.02 -11.92
N SER A 655 -32.01 -28.66 -11.06
CA SER A 655 -32.13 -28.89 -9.61
C SER A 655 -33.29 -28.07 -9.03
N VAL A 656 -33.45 -26.82 -9.41
CA VAL A 656 -34.57 -25.96 -9.00
C VAL A 656 -35.89 -26.54 -9.47
N LYS A 657 -35.96 -26.95 -10.75
CA LYS A 657 -37.18 -27.54 -11.32
C LYS A 657 -37.57 -28.85 -10.58
N MET A 658 -36.61 -29.69 -10.22
CA MET A 658 -36.89 -30.89 -9.46
C MET A 658 -37.34 -30.60 -8.03
N ASP A 659 -36.72 -29.64 -7.36
CA ASP A 659 -37.12 -29.25 -6.00
C ASP A 659 -38.53 -28.65 -5.96
N ILE A 660 -38.89 -27.81 -6.94
CA ILE A 660 -40.26 -27.30 -7.10
C ILE A 660 -41.27 -28.41 -7.35
N ALA A 661 -40.93 -29.36 -8.20
CA ALA A 661 -41.82 -30.46 -8.51
C ALA A 661 -42.06 -31.39 -7.32
N SER A 662 -41.04 -31.56 -6.45
CA SER A 662 -41.13 -32.46 -5.29
C SER A 662 -41.68 -31.80 -4.04
N HIS A 663 -41.47 -30.50 -3.81
CA HIS A 663 -41.73 -29.80 -2.56
C HIS A 663 -42.64 -28.55 -2.68
N SER A 664 -43.26 -28.34 -3.84
CA SER A 664 -44.30 -27.28 -4.02
C SER A 664 -43.85 -25.89 -3.55
N PHE A 665 -42.78 -25.34 -4.10
CA PHE A 665 -42.18 -24.01 -3.79
C PHE A 665 -41.61 -23.83 -2.38
N GLN A 666 -41.66 -24.83 -1.50
CA GLN A 666 -41.00 -24.75 -0.20
C GLN A 666 -39.54 -25.12 -0.30
N PRO A 667 -38.61 -24.33 0.26
CA PRO A 667 -37.19 -24.67 0.24
C PRO A 667 -36.93 -25.92 1.07
N VAL A 668 -36.22 -26.89 0.46
CA VAL A 668 -35.84 -28.15 1.12
C VAL A 668 -35.01 -27.90 2.38
N TYR A 669 -34.10 -26.96 2.30
CA TYR A 669 -33.20 -26.54 3.42
C TYR A 669 -33.55 -25.16 3.93
N ARG A 670 -34.67 -24.98 4.64
CA ARG A 670 -35.22 -23.67 5.08
C ARG A 670 -34.18 -22.80 5.79
N GLY A 671 -33.44 -23.32 6.77
CA GLY A 671 -32.45 -22.53 7.51
C GLY A 671 -31.29 -22.05 6.64
N ARG A 672 -30.77 -22.91 5.76
CA ARG A 672 -29.71 -22.57 4.82
C ARG A 672 -30.21 -21.56 3.78
N PHE A 673 -31.43 -21.73 3.28
CA PHE A 673 -32.07 -20.80 2.35
C PHE A 673 -32.16 -19.40 2.93
N ILE A 674 -32.65 -19.24 4.16
CA ILE A 674 -32.79 -17.93 4.81
C ILE A 674 -31.42 -17.24 4.96
N MET A 675 -30.41 -17.97 5.47
CA MET A 675 -29.06 -17.40 5.66
C MET A 675 -28.41 -16.98 4.34
N LEU A 676 -28.53 -17.78 3.30
CA LEU A 676 -27.98 -17.47 1.98
C LEU A 676 -28.76 -16.34 1.30
N SER A 677 -30.09 -16.26 1.50
CA SER A 677 -30.89 -15.13 0.99
C SER A 677 -30.47 -13.81 1.62
N ILE A 678 -30.17 -13.79 2.92
CA ILE A 678 -29.63 -12.61 3.62
C ILE A 678 -28.26 -12.25 3.01
N ALA A 679 -27.37 -13.21 2.81
CA ALA A 679 -26.06 -12.97 2.22
C ALA A 679 -26.15 -12.42 0.78
N VAL A 680 -27.05 -12.98 -0.05
CA VAL A 680 -27.30 -12.48 -1.42
C VAL A 680 -27.83 -11.04 -1.38
N LEU A 681 -28.78 -10.74 -0.49
CA LEU A 681 -29.35 -9.40 -0.35
C LEU A 681 -28.28 -8.38 0.08
N LEU A 682 -27.44 -8.73 1.04
CA LEU A 682 -26.34 -7.86 1.50
C LEU A 682 -25.32 -7.61 0.38
N ASN A 683 -24.92 -8.64 -0.36
CA ASN A 683 -24.00 -8.47 -1.51
C ASN A 683 -24.64 -7.61 -2.61
N PHE A 684 -25.90 -7.84 -2.93
CA PHE A 684 -26.63 -7.01 -3.90
C PHE A 684 -26.72 -5.54 -3.45
N SER A 685 -26.91 -5.30 -2.14
CA SER A 685 -26.94 -3.95 -1.57
C SER A 685 -25.55 -3.27 -1.67
N LEU A 686 -24.46 -4.02 -1.45
CA LEU A 686 -23.10 -3.53 -1.65
C LEU A 686 -22.84 -3.19 -3.13
N ASP A 687 -23.26 -4.07 -4.06
CA ASP A 687 -23.14 -3.83 -5.49
C ASP A 687 -23.90 -2.57 -5.93
N LEU A 688 -25.13 -2.41 -5.43
CA LEU A 688 -25.96 -1.24 -5.72
C LEU A 688 -25.36 0.04 -5.12
N PHE A 689 -24.85 -0.03 -3.90
CA PHE A 689 -24.13 1.09 -3.27
C PHE A 689 -22.89 1.48 -4.13
N GLY A 690 -22.09 0.51 -4.56
CA GLY A 690 -20.94 0.76 -5.42
C GLY A 690 -21.32 1.43 -6.74
N LEU A 691 -22.39 0.95 -7.39
CA LEU A 691 -22.88 1.48 -8.67
C LEU A 691 -23.41 2.93 -8.53
N ILE A 692 -24.12 3.23 -7.43
CA ILE A 692 -24.72 4.57 -7.19
C ILE A 692 -23.65 5.56 -6.71
N SER A 693 -22.88 5.18 -5.69
CA SER A 693 -21.92 6.07 -5.03
C SER A 693 -20.59 6.19 -5.75
N GLN A 694 -20.26 5.22 -6.61
CA GLN A 694 -19.02 5.14 -7.40
C GLN A 694 -17.77 5.56 -6.60
N PRO A 695 -17.46 4.89 -5.46
CA PRO A 695 -16.32 5.26 -4.64
C PRO A 695 -15.06 5.43 -5.49
N PRO A 696 -14.28 6.50 -5.30
CA PRO A 696 -13.10 6.78 -6.14
C PRO A 696 -12.00 5.73 -5.97
N ASN A 697 -11.96 5.05 -4.82
CA ASN A 697 -11.06 3.92 -4.59
C ASN A 697 -11.77 2.58 -4.80
N PHE A 698 -11.84 2.15 -6.06
CA PHE A 698 -12.42 0.87 -6.43
C PHE A 698 -11.71 -0.33 -5.76
N GLY A 699 -10.38 -0.27 -5.60
CA GLY A 699 -9.62 -1.33 -4.93
C GLY A 699 -10.03 -1.51 -3.46
N ALA A 700 -10.12 -0.43 -2.69
CA ALA A 700 -10.59 -0.49 -1.31
C ALA A 700 -12.05 -0.96 -1.20
N PHE A 701 -12.92 -0.57 -2.13
CA PHE A 701 -14.30 -1.08 -2.19
C PHE A 701 -14.31 -2.59 -2.46
N LEU A 702 -13.55 -3.07 -3.42
CA LEU A 702 -13.43 -4.50 -3.72
C LEU A 702 -12.91 -5.29 -2.51
N LEU A 703 -11.91 -4.76 -1.79
CA LEU A 703 -11.42 -5.35 -0.55
C LEU A 703 -12.53 -5.42 0.52
N SER A 704 -13.32 -4.36 0.66
CA SER A 704 -14.46 -4.34 1.60
C SER A 704 -15.48 -5.44 1.26
N VAL A 705 -15.75 -5.69 -0.02
CA VAL A 705 -16.61 -6.80 -0.47
C VAL A 705 -16.04 -8.16 -0.07
N PHE A 706 -14.72 -8.38 -0.23
CA PHE A 706 -14.06 -9.62 0.19
C PHE A 706 -14.13 -9.83 1.70
N ILE A 707 -13.85 -8.80 2.48
CA ILE A 707 -13.91 -8.85 3.96
C ILE A 707 -15.36 -9.11 4.41
N ALA A 708 -16.34 -8.40 3.84
CA ALA A 708 -17.75 -8.60 4.15
C ALA A 708 -18.19 -10.04 3.89
N ASN A 709 -17.81 -10.63 2.75
CA ASN A 709 -18.11 -12.02 2.42
C ASN A 709 -17.42 -13.02 3.36
N LEU A 710 -16.17 -12.78 3.75
CA LEU A 710 -15.47 -13.59 4.73
C LEU A 710 -16.17 -13.56 6.09
N MET A 711 -16.57 -12.38 6.55
CA MET A 711 -17.29 -12.20 7.82
C MET A 711 -18.68 -12.87 7.78
N MET A 712 -19.43 -12.70 6.69
CA MET A 712 -20.72 -13.37 6.51
C MET A 712 -20.56 -14.89 6.53
N TYR A 713 -19.50 -15.41 5.91
CA TYR A 713 -19.25 -16.85 5.90
C TYR A 713 -18.86 -17.38 7.29
N LEU A 714 -18.05 -16.64 8.04
CA LEU A 714 -17.70 -17.00 9.42
C LEU A 714 -18.95 -16.99 10.34
N ILE A 715 -19.80 -15.98 10.19
CA ILE A 715 -21.09 -15.91 10.91
C ILE A 715 -21.98 -17.09 10.52
N TYR A 716 -22.12 -17.37 9.23
CA TYR A 716 -22.87 -18.52 8.75
C TYR A 716 -22.37 -19.83 9.38
N TYR A 717 -21.06 -20.06 9.36
CA TYR A 717 -20.42 -21.25 9.93
C TYR A 717 -20.72 -21.37 11.44
N SER A 718 -20.55 -20.30 12.18
CA SER A 718 -20.80 -20.27 13.63
C SER A 718 -22.28 -20.52 13.95
N MET A 719 -23.20 -19.89 13.22
CA MET A 719 -24.63 -20.08 13.38
C MET A 719 -25.05 -21.52 13.08
N MET A 720 -24.45 -22.14 12.06
CA MET A 720 -24.75 -23.55 11.73
C MET A 720 -24.20 -24.49 12.80
N LYS A 721 -23.01 -24.25 13.38
CA LYS A 721 -22.52 -25.03 14.53
C LYS A 721 -23.51 -24.98 15.72
N ILE A 722 -23.96 -23.76 16.09
CA ILE A 722 -24.92 -23.59 17.19
C ILE A 722 -26.25 -24.29 16.88
N ARG A 723 -26.77 -24.17 15.64
CA ARG A 723 -28.01 -24.82 15.20
C ARG A 723 -27.98 -26.34 15.32
N TYR A 724 -26.84 -26.95 15.01
CA TYR A 724 -26.65 -28.39 15.10
C TYR A 724 -26.16 -28.86 16.49
N LYS A 725 -26.22 -27.95 17.49
CA LYS A 725 -25.84 -28.23 18.89
C LYS A 725 -24.38 -28.67 19.05
N GLU A 726 -23.51 -28.22 18.14
CA GLU A 726 -22.08 -28.35 18.31
C GLU A 726 -21.58 -27.29 19.28
N GLY A 727 -20.64 -27.63 20.15
CA GLY A 727 -20.07 -26.70 21.12
C GLY A 727 -18.97 -25.83 20.50
N ILE A 728 -18.71 -24.66 21.07
CA ILE A 728 -17.50 -23.89 20.83
C ILE A 728 -16.67 -23.98 22.11
N ARG A 729 -15.47 -24.56 22.02
CA ARG A 729 -14.55 -24.60 23.17
C ARG A 729 -14.15 -23.21 23.59
N TRP A 730 -13.73 -23.03 24.82
CA TRP A 730 -13.35 -21.70 25.36
C TRP A 730 -12.17 -21.06 24.61
N ILE A 731 -11.20 -21.86 24.08
CA ILE A 731 -10.02 -21.36 23.35
C ILE A 731 -10.42 -20.69 22.02
N PRO A 732 -11.14 -21.33 21.09
CA PRO A 732 -11.66 -20.63 19.91
C PRO A 732 -12.56 -19.45 20.24
N ALA A 733 -13.39 -19.54 21.30
CA ALA A 733 -14.23 -18.42 21.72
C ALA A 733 -13.39 -17.21 22.18
N MET A 734 -12.33 -17.44 22.93
CA MET A 734 -11.37 -16.39 23.34
C MET A 734 -10.71 -15.72 22.12
N TYR A 735 -10.20 -16.51 21.17
CA TYR A 735 -9.61 -15.95 19.95
C TYR A 735 -10.62 -15.17 19.11
N MET A 736 -11.88 -15.63 19.07
CA MET A 736 -12.95 -14.93 18.36
C MET A 736 -13.24 -13.56 18.99
N ILE A 737 -13.34 -13.49 20.32
CA ILE A 737 -13.54 -12.25 21.06
C ILE A 737 -12.36 -11.29 20.83
N LEU A 738 -11.11 -11.77 20.97
CA LEU A 738 -9.91 -10.96 20.74
C LEU A 738 -9.87 -10.45 19.29
N SER A 739 -10.19 -11.30 18.31
CA SER A 739 -10.26 -10.90 16.91
C SER A 739 -11.28 -9.79 16.68
N PHE A 740 -12.51 -9.92 17.22
CA PHE A 740 -13.53 -8.88 17.08
C PHE A 740 -13.15 -7.56 17.74
N ILE A 741 -12.54 -7.61 18.92
CA ILE A 741 -12.07 -6.40 19.63
C ILE A 741 -10.98 -5.72 18.77
N CYS A 742 -9.96 -6.48 18.34
CA CYS A 742 -8.88 -5.93 17.52
C CYS A 742 -9.40 -5.36 16.19
N TRP A 743 -10.31 -6.06 15.49
CA TRP A 743 -10.94 -5.56 14.27
C TRP A 743 -11.75 -4.29 14.49
N GLY A 744 -12.53 -4.22 15.57
CA GLY A 744 -13.34 -3.05 15.89
C GLY A 744 -12.50 -1.79 16.11
N ILE A 745 -11.43 -1.91 16.90
CA ILE A 745 -10.50 -0.80 17.16
C ILE A 745 -9.69 -0.48 15.90
N ALA A 746 -9.18 -1.49 15.19
CA ALA A 746 -8.41 -1.31 13.96
C ALA A 746 -9.20 -0.56 12.90
N LEU A 747 -10.47 -0.90 12.66
CA LEU A 747 -11.33 -0.21 11.70
C LEU A 747 -11.57 1.25 12.05
N PHE A 748 -11.68 1.59 13.35
CA PHE A 748 -11.76 2.98 13.79
C PHE A 748 -10.54 3.78 13.31
N PHE A 749 -9.33 3.25 13.50
CA PHE A 749 -8.10 3.89 13.06
C PHE A 749 -7.96 3.91 11.53
N PHE A 750 -8.39 2.87 10.84
CA PHE A 750 -8.40 2.81 9.38
C PHE A 750 -9.26 3.90 8.72
N LEU A 751 -10.39 4.24 9.34
CA LEU A 751 -11.29 5.28 8.84
C LEU A 751 -10.74 6.69 9.07
N ALA A 752 -9.80 6.86 10.01
CA ALA A 752 -9.15 8.12 10.33
C ALA A 752 -8.00 8.43 9.36
N LYS A 753 -8.29 8.55 8.05
CA LYS A 753 -7.30 8.77 7.00
C LYS A 753 -6.43 10.00 7.25
N ASN A 754 -5.11 9.82 7.18
CA ASN A 754 -4.10 10.86 7.34
C ASN A 754 -3.52 11.35 6.02
N THR A 755 -3.64 10.58 4.95
CA THR A 755 -3.15 10.87 3.61
C THR A 755 -4.12 10.38 2.54
N SER A 756 -4.04 10.91 1.33
CA SER A 756 -4.84 10.44 0.20
C SER A 756 -4.10 10.68 -1.12
N TRP A 757 -3.76 9.62 -1.82
CA TRP A 757 -3.20 9.68 -3.18
C TRP A 757 -4.27 9.91 -4.28
N GLN A 758 -5.52 10.10 -3.90
CA GLN A 758 -6.64 10.39 -4.82
C GLN A 758 -6.78 11.87 -5.17
N VAL A 759 -6.11 12.72 -4.43
CA VAL A 759 -6.07 14.17 -4.59
C VAL A 759 -4.63 14.58 -4.85
N THR A 760 -4.38 15.85 -5.10
CA THR A 760 -3.02 16.36 -5.26
C THR A 760 -2.19 16.19 -3.96
N PRO A 761 -0.85 16.15 -4.04
CA PRO A 761 0.00 16.07 -2.84
C PRO A 761 -0.26 17.20 -1.84
N ALA A 762 -0.47 18.41 -2.33
CA ALA A 762 -0.78 19.58 -1.49
C ALA A 762 -2.10 19.41 -0.72
N GLU A 763 -3.18 18.98 -1.40
CA GLU A 763 -4.48 18.68 -0.75
C GLU A 763 -4.41 17.50 0.21
N SER A 764 -3.59 16.50 -0.09
CA SER A 764 -3.38 15.35 0.80
C SER A 764 -2.76 15.78 2.13
N ARG A 765 -1.84 16.75 2.12
CA ARG A 765 -1.18 17.27 3.33
C ARG A 765 -2.13 17.97 4.29
N GLU A 766 -3.26 18.51 3.81
CA GLU A 766 -4.30 19.07 4.67
C GLU A 766 -4.90 18.06 5.66
N ARG A 767 -4.82 16.77 5.34
CA ARG A 767 -5.33 15.68 6.16
C ARG A 767 -4.32 15.13 7.15
N ASN A 768 -3.06 15.55 7.08
CA ASN A 768 -1.99 15.04 7.93
C ASN A 768 -2.28 15.32 9.41
N LYS A 769 -1.88 14.38 10.28
CA LYS A 769 -2.11 14.43 11.73
C LYS A 769 -0.84 14.12 12.49
N HIS A 770 -0.73 14.68 13.68
CA HIS A 770 0.36 14.38 14.59
C HIS A 770 0.37 12.90 15.02
N CYS A 771 1.54 12.44 15.47
CA CYS A 771 1.70 11.13 16.10
C CYS A 771 0.83 11.03 17.36
N ILE A 772 0.34 9.81 17.65
CA ILE A 772 -0.54 9.54 18.80
C ILE A 772 0.09 8.61 19.85
N ILE A 773 1.03 7.78 19.45
CA ILE A 773 1.71 6.84 20.35
C ILE A 773 3.22 7.14 20.34
N LEU A 774 3.78 7.41 21.51
CA LEU A 774 5.21 7.64 21.73
C LEU A 774 5.81 8.75 20.84
N ASN A 775 5.03 9.72 20.40
CA ASN A 775 5.42 10.73 19.42
C ASN A 775 6.05 10.14 18.13
N PHE A 776 5.79 8.86 17.86
CA PHE A 776 6.42 8.11 16.78
C PHE A 776 5.42 7.47 15.82
N PHE A 777 4.31 6.94 16.31
CA PHE A 777 3.31 6.23 15.53
C PHE A 777 2.03 7.04 15.36
N ASP A 778 1.51 7.10 14.16
CA ASP A 778 0.25 7.76 13.84
C ASP A 778 -0.96 6.80 13.84
N HIS A 779 -2.12 7.27 13.41
CA HIS A 779 -3.35 6.47 13.32
C HIS A 779 -3.19 5.28 12.37
N HIS A 780 -2.45 5.45 11.28
CA HIS A 780 -2.26 4.39 10.29
C HIS A 780 -1.29 3.31 10.78
N ASP A 781 -0.27 3.68 11.53
CA ASP A 781 0.63 2.74 12.20
C ASP A 781 -0.13 1.87 13.20
N VAL A 782 -1.03 2.48 13.98
CA VAL A 782 -1.89 1.75 14.94
C VAL A 782 -2.84 0.78 14.23
N TRP A 783 -3.34 1.16 13.03
CA TRP A 783 -4.08 0.24 12.17
C TRP A 783 -3.23 -0.99 11.84
N HIS A 784 -1.96 -0.85 11.43
CA HIS A 784 -1.08 -1.98 11.12
C HIS A 784 -0.86 -2.90 12.33
N PHE A 785 -0.61 -2.35 13.52
CA PHE A 785 -0.44 -3.14 14.73
C PHE A 785 -1.69 -3.94 15.09
N LEU A 786 -2.84 -3.31 15.09
CA LEU A 786 -4.09 -3.94 15.49
C LEU A 786 -4.63 -4.92 14.44
N SER A 787 -4.53 -4.60 13.15
CA SER A 787 -5.00 -5.48 12.09
C SER A 787 -4.11 -6.72 11.93
N SER A 788 -2.81 -6.63 12.18
CA SER A 788 -1.92 -7.80 12.24
C SER A 788 -2.32 -8.76 13.37
N CYS A 789 -2.65 -8.22 14.55
CA CYS A 789 -3.18 -9.00 15.67
C CYS A 789 -4.56 -9.60 15.35
N ALA A 790 -5.45 -8.81 14.74
CA ALA A 790 -6.79 -9.25 14.36
C ALA A 790 -6.76 -10.41 13.36
N LEU A 791 -5.89 -10.33 12.35
CA LEU A 791 -5.67 -11.40 11.38
C LEU A 791 -5.09 -12.66 12.05
N PHE A 792 -4.08 -12.50 12.90
CA PHE A 792 -3.51 -13.62 13.65
C PHE A 792 -4.56 -14.33 14.49
N PHE A 793 -5.37 -13.61 15.27
CA PHE A 793 -6.42 -14.21 16.07
C PHE A 793 -7.51 -14.83 15.20
N SER A 794 -7.88 -14.23 14.07
CA SER A 794 -8.79 -14.83 13.09
C SER A 794 -8.26 -16.16 12.55
N PHE A 795 -6.96 -16.25 12.26
CA PHE A 795 -6.32 -17.48 11.81
C PHE A 795 -6.30 -18.54 12.92
N MET A 796 -6.09 -18.13 14.17
CA MET A 796 -6.18 -19.03 15.32
C MET A 796 -7.60 -19.56 15.53
N VAL A 797 -8.64 -18.76 15.26
CA VAL A 797 -10.03 -19.25 15.20
C VAL A 797 -10.15 -20.34 14.15
N LEU A 798 -9.72 -20.12 12.91
CA LEU A 798 -9.81 -21.11 11.84
C LEU A 798 -9.00 -22.41 12.12
N LEU A 799 -7.93 -22.28 12.89
CA LEU A 799 -7.11 -23.43 13.31
C LEU A 799 -7.80 -24.28 14.38
N THR A 800 -8.63 -23.66 15.25
CA THR A 800 -9.13 -24.29 16.49
C THR A 800 -10.64 -24.45 16.56
N LEU A 801 -11.41 -23.90 15.60
CA LEU A 801 -12.87 -23.80 15.65
C LEU A 801 -13.59 -25.16 15.76
N ASP A 802 -13.04 -26.21 15.15
CA ASP A 802 -13.61 -27.55 15.13
C ASP A 802 -12.95 -28.54 16.11
N ASP A 803 -12.24 -28.03 17.13
CA ASP A 803 -11.57 -28.86 18.14
C ASP A 803 -12.56 -29.58 19.07
N ASP A 804 -13.79 -29.12 19.17
CA ASP A 804 -14.88 -29.77 19.88
C ASP A 804 -15.28 -31.11 19.26
N LEU A 805 -15.10 -31.28 17.96
CA LEU A 805 -15.49 -32.45 17.20
C LEU A 805 -14.42 -33.55 17.13
N GLU A 806 -13.26 -33.38 17.76
CA GLU A 806 -12.14 -34.33 17.67
C GLU A 806 -12.48 -35.76 18.04
N ASN A 807 -13.36 -35.95 19.05
CA ASN A 807 -13.81 -37.26 19.54
C ASN A 807 -15.17 -37.66 19.01
N THR A 808 -15.79 -36.87 18.12
CA THR A 808 -17.11 -37.13 17.58
C THR A 808 -16.99 -38.05 16.36
N PRO A 809 -17.75 -39.14 16.25
CA PRO A 809 -17.77 -40.01 15.07
C PRO A 809 -18.11 -39.24 13.79
N ARG A 810 -17.41 -39.49 12.69
CA ARG A 810 -17.62 -38.77 11.40
C ARG A 810 -19.06 -38.91 10.88
N SER A 811 -19.73 -40.02 11.21
CA SER A 811 -21.14 -40.28 10.87
C SER A 811 -22.15 -39.40 11.61
N LYS A 812 -21.72 -38.69 12.66
CA LYS A 812 -22.55 -37.74 13.42
C LYS A 812 -22.26 -36.26 13.14
N ILE A 813 -21.16 -35.96 12.42
CA ILE A 813 -20.76 -34.60 12.11
C ILE A 813 -21.46 -34.16 10.82
N ILE A 814 -22.36 -33.19 10.92
CA ILE A 814 -23.18 -32.72 9.80
C ILE A 814 -22.38 -31.76 8.89
N VAL A 815 -22.57 -31.88 7.59
CA VAL A 815 -22.03 -30.99 6.56
C VAL A 815 -23.04 -29.86 6.26
N PHE A 816 -22.59 -28.61 6.29
CA PHE A 816 -23.43 -27.44 6.03
C PHE A 816 -22.74 -26.37 5.21
#